data_2f5a8431ec69e5115ef0604a082eee0b
#
_entry.id   2f5a8431ec69e5115ef0604a082eee0b
#
_cell.length_a   1.000
_cell.length_b   1.000
_cell.length_c   1.000
_cell.angle_alpha   90.00
_cell.angle_beta   90.00
_cell.angle_gamma   90.00
#
_symmetry.space_group_name_H-M   'P 1'
#
loop_
_entity.id
_entity.type
_entity.pdbx_description
1 polymer ?
#
loop_
_entity_poly.entity_id
_entity_poly.type
_entity_poly.pdbx_seq_one_letter_code
_entity_poly.pdbx_strand_id
1 'polypeptide(L)'
;MPLRPRRAQTGYKTDRAPAGERFGGRNTNSTGSVSANMSSASGQEPLWTPSPQDAGEVEMARFMGWAGERRGAPFSGYEELWRWSVDDLEGFWAAIWEFFEVRHSKPYERVLEAREMPGARWFTGAELNYAENLLAGRDPGAVAVLATGELRELSQMSWGELSAAVAAAAGALRGLGVGPGDRVVAYMPNIPETLIAFLAAASIGAVWSSAAPEFGARSVIDRFAQIEPTVLLSVDGYRHGGKDFDRREVVQAILAELGTVKHTVTLPYLDAGAAPIPPAGGGRALLWDELIALGANAEERFEQLPFEHPLWVLYSSGTTGLPKAIVQSQGGILLEQLKKRLHLDLREGDRMFWFTTTGWMMWNFLVGCLHSPAAIVLYDGSPAHPDLGVLWELGERAGITCMGLSAGLIASTEKAGVEPARDYDLSALRAIGSTGSPLSPESFRWIYGHVSPDVWLFSTSGGTDVCTAFVGGCPLLQVYEGELQCRCLGCAVEAWDEHGVSVSDEVGELVITEPMPSMPLYLWGDPSGQRLRESYFEMFPGVWRHGDWIRITPRGGAVIYGRSDSTINRQGVRMGTSEIYRAAGRVGEVLDSLVVDIPGPEGELRMILFVVLEPGAELDDELRGAIRRRIREDCSPRHVPNEIMQVAEVPRTLSGKVLEVPVKRILMGAAPEQAASVDSLANPRSLDYFVDLAASLRSGSAASAGPAR
;
A
#
# COMPACT_ATOMS: atom_id res chain seq x y z
N MET A 1 25.89 -47.35 -33.43
CA MET A 1 25.60 -47.27 -34.88
C MET A 1 24.47 -46.28 -35.08
N PRO A 2 24.70 -45.25 -35.87
CA PRO A 2 23.89 -44.05 -35.92
C PRO A 2 22.90 -43.99 -37.09
N LEU A 3 21.86 -43.19 -36.99
CA LEU A 3 21.19 -42.65 -38.16
C LEU A 3 20.90 -41.16 -37.91
N ARG A 4 21.50 -40.34 -38.77
CA ARG A 4 21.35 -38.90 -38.88
C ARG A 4 20.37 -38.54 -40.00
N PRO A 5 20.03 -37.28 -40.17
CA PRO A 5 18.72 -36.70 -40.54
C PRO A 5 18.65 -36.22 -41.98
N ARG A 6 17.51 -35.73 -42.42
CA ARG A 6 17.38 -34.97 -43.67
C ARG A 6 16.93 -33.51 -43.43
N ARG A 7 17.73 -32.59 -43.98
CA ARG A 7 17.45 -31.18 -44.23
C ARG A 7 16.40 -31.05 -45.36
N ALA A 8 15.55 -30.03 -45.20
CA ALA A 8 14.89 -29.43 -46.39
C ALA A 8 15.14 -27.92 -46.35
N GLN A 9 15.82 -27.43 -47.37
CA GLN A 9 15.97 -26.04 -47.73
C GLN A 9 14.80 -25.65 -48.64
N THR A 10 14.22 -24.47 -48.44
CA THR A 10 13.61 -23.68 -49.53
C THR A 10 13.89 -22.21 -49.31
N GLY A 11 14.71 -21.67 -50.21
CA GLY A 11 15.00 -20.24 -50.30
C GLY A 11 13.92 -19.50 -51.07
N TYR A 12 13.80 -18.21 -50.77
CA TYR A 12 13.20 -17.23 -51.68
C TYR A 12 14.08 -15.97 -51.81
N LYS A 13 14.07 -15.46 -53.02
CA LYS A 13 15.00 -14.56 -53.67
C LYS A 13 14.90 -13.11 -53.16
N THR A 14 16.06 -12.49 -53.16
CA THR A 14 16.31 -11.04 -53.20
C THR A 14 15.95 -10.41 -54.56
N ASP A 15 15.41 -9.22 -54.55
CA ASP A 15 15.52 -8.30 -55.70
C ASP A 15 16.00 -6.93 -55.22
N ARG A 16 16.99 -6.41 -55.95
CA ARG A 16 17.73 -5.17 -55.74
C ARG A 16 17.23 -4.04 -56.67
N ALA A 17 17.10 -2.82 -56.05
CA ALA A 17 17.58 -1.49 -56.48
C ALA A 17 17.03 -0.88 -57.81
N PRO A 18 17.10 0.46 -58.04
CA PRO A 18 18.37 1.23 -58.02
C PRO A 18 18.34 2.66 -57.44
N ALA A 19 19.57 3.19 -57.37
CA ALA A 19 20.02 4.47 -56.87
C ALA A 19 19.83 5.69 -57.80
N GLY A 20 19.98 6.88 -57.16
CA GLY A 20 20.43 8.10 -57.82
C GLY A 20 19.66 9.34 -57.34
N GLU A 21 20.23 10.26 -56.61
CA GLU A 21 21.01 11.40 -57.05
C GLU A 21 21.39 12.32 -55.87
N ARG A 22 22.59 12.88 -55.95
CA ARG A 22 23.21 13.85 -55.03
C ARG A 22 22.82 15.28 -55.39
N PHE A 23 22.73 16.16 -54.37
CA PHE A 23 23.17 17.56 -54.33
C PHE A 23 23.16 18.00 -52.85
N GLY A 24 24.17 18.42 -52.19
CA GLY A 24 25.03 19.54 -52.35
C GLY A 24 24.78 20.60 -51.26
N GLY A 25 25.49 20.51 -50.10
CA GLY A 25 26.12 21.50 -49.28
C GLY A 25 25.37 22.74 -48.73
N ARG A 26 25.35 22.87 -47.37
CA ARG A 26 25.94 24.01 -46.64
C ARG A 26 25.77 23.85 -45.12
N ASN A 27 26.86 23.98 -44.39
CA ASN A 27 26.95 24.16 -42.94
C ASN A 27 26.27 25.46 -42.50
N THR A 28 25.46 25.37 -41.41
CA THR A 28 25.39 26.44 -40.41
C THR A 28 25.04 25.81 -39.07
N ASN A 29 25.96 26.00 -38.10
CA ASN A 29 25.74 25.76 -36.69
C ASN A 29 24.53 26.55 -36.17
N SER A 30 23.58 25.85 -35.52
CA SER A 30 22.67 26.48 -34.58
C SER A 30 22.37 25.46 -33.48
N THR A 31 22.83 25.78 -32.29
CA THR A 31 22.41 25.20 -31.01
C THR A 31 20.92 25.41 -30.85
N GLY A 32 20.15 24.40 -31.19
CA GLY A 32 18.69 24.38 -31.01
C GLY A 32 18.35 23.55 -29.79
N SER A 33 17.85 24.23 -28.77
CA SER A 33 17.12 23.62 -27.66
C SER A 33 16.01 22.70 -28.19
N VAL A 34 16.08 21.43 -27.85
CA VAL A 34 15.02 20.46 -28.14
C VAL A 34 13.92 20.68 -27.12
N SER A 35 13.01 21.61 -27.38
CA SER A 35 11.70 21.62 -26.76
C SER A 35 10.86 20.57 -27.48
N ALA A 36 10.67 19.42 -26.87
CA ALA A 36 9.75 18.39 -27.34
C ALA A 36 8.31 18.91 -27.20
N ASN A 37 7.75 19.42 -28.29
CA ASN A 37 6.32 19.62 -28.45
C ASN A 37 5.64 18.24 -28.55
N MET A 38 5.27 17.67 -27.39
CA MET A 38 4.25 16.63 -27.33
C MET A 38 2.89 17.36 -27.34
N SER A 39 2.21 17.39 -28.47
CA SER A 39 0.84 17.88 -28.56
C SER A 39 -0.05 17.02 -27.66
N SER A 40 -0.69 17.65 -26.66
CA SER A 40 -1.63 17.04 -25.73
C SER A 40 -2.80 16.41 -26.47
N ALA A 41 -2.94 15.10 -26.40
CA ALA A 41 -4.09 14.36 -26.95
C ALA A 41 -5.38 14.53 -26.14
N SER A 42 -5.34 15.24 -25.00
CA SER A 42 -6.49 15.75 -24.24
C SER A 42 -6.19 17.18 -23.85
N GLY A 43 -7.12 18.09 -24.03
CA GLY A 43 -6.95 19.53 -23.74
C GLY A 43 -6.83 19.88 -22.24
N GLN A 44 -6.40 18.96 -21.39
CA GLN A 44 -6.23 19.15 -19.96
C GLN A 44 -4.81 19.68 -19.66
N GLU A 45 -4.74 20.82 -18.98
CA GLU A 45 -3.47 21.38 -18.50
C GLU A 45 -2.96 20.61 -17.29
N PRO A 46 -1.63 20.41 -17.14
CA PRO A 46 -1.06 19.78 -15.96
C PRO A 46 -1.20 20.70 -14.74
N LEU A 47 -1.48 20.10 -13.59
CA LEU A 47 -1.51 20.81 -12.32
C LEU A 47 -0.10 21.08 -11.77
N TRP A 48 0.86 20.24 -12.14
CA TRP A 48 2.26 20.39 -11.77
C TRP A 48 3.18 19.86 -12.88
N THR A 49 4.32 20.49 -13.02
CA THR A 49 5.36 20.10 -14.00
C THR A 49 6.72 20.15 -13.33
N PRO A 50 7.55 19.08 -13.44
CA PRO A 50 8.89 19.09 -12.87
C PRO A 50 9.72 20.24 -13.46
N SER A 51 10.50 20.92 -12.62
CA SER A 51 11.40 21.95 -13.10
C SER A 51 12.54 21.30 -13.92
N PRO A 52 13.07 21.94 -14.99
CA PRO A 52 14.17 21.38 -15.76
C PRO A 52 15.45 21.15 -14.93
N GLN A 53 15.66 21.91 -13.88
CA GLN A 53 16.81 21.75 -12.97
C GLN A 53 16.61 20.51 -12.09
N ASP A 54 15.44 20.38 -11.45
CA ASP A 54 15.13 19.24 -10.58
C ASP A 54 15.09 17.94 -11.37
N ALA A 55 14.55 17.94 -12.59
CA ALA A 55 14.45 16.75 -13.43
C ALA A 55 15.81 16.09 -13.75
N GLY A 56 16.90 16.85 -13.76
CA GLY A 56 18.25 16.30 -13.97
C GLY A 56 18.89 15.69 -12.72
N GLU A 57 18.39 16.05 -11.53
CA GLU A 57 19.01 15.69 -10.24
C GLU A 57 18.28 14.56 -9.51
N VAL A 58 17.04 14.22 -9.92
CA VAL A 58 16.26 13.17 -9.27
C VAL A 58 16.91 11.78 -9.43
N GLU A 59 16.76 10.92 -8.44
CA GLU A 59 17.34 9.58 -8.44
C GLU A 59 16.89 8.75 -9.66
N MET A 60 15.65 8.92 -10.12
CA MET A 60 15.13 8.31 -11.35
C MET A 60 15.94 8.70 -12.60
N ALA A 61 16.31 9.97 -12.77
CA ALA A 61 17.11 10.42 -13.90
C ALA A 61 18.56 9.87 -13.82
N ARG A 62 19.14 9.82 -12.64
CA ARG A 62 20.45 9.22 -12.41
C ARG A 62 20.46 7.73 -12.76
N PHE A 63 19.44 7.00 -12.31
CA PHE A 63 19.28 5.58 -12.67
C PHE A 63 19.10 5.41 -14.19
N MET A 64 18.25 6.22 -14.82
CA MET A 64 17.99 6.18 -16.26
C MET A 64 19.26 6.43 -17.07
N GLY A 65 20.10 7.41 -16.68
CA GLY A 65 21.39 7.69 -17.30
C GLY A 65 22.36 6.51 -17.14
N TRP A 66 22.52 6.03 -15.91
CA TRP A 66 23.41 4.92 -15.59
C TRP A 66 23.01 3.60 -16.29
N ALA A 67 21.73 3.26 -16.32
CA ALA A 67 21.22 2.08 -17.01
C ALA A 67 21.36 2.22 -18.55
N GLY A 68 21.14 3.43 -19.09
CA GLY A 68 21.33 3.73 -20.50
C GLY A 68 22.78 3.54 -20.97
N GLU A 69 23.77 3.96 -20.16
CA GLU A 69 25.19 3.73 -20.43
C GLU A 69 25.52 2.22 -20.50
N ARG A 70 25.02 1.43 -19.56
CA ARG A 70 25.23 -0.03 -19.53
C ARG A 70 24.55 -0.75 -20.69
N ARG A 71 23.37 -0.30 -21.09
CA ARG A 71 22.64 -0.81 -22.26
C ARG A 71 23.32 -0.39 -23.59
N GLY A 72 24.18 0.60 -23.58
CA GLY A 72 24.82 1.18 -24.75
C GLY A 72 23.87 2.06 -25.59
N ALA A 73 22.73 2.47 -25.04
CA ALA A 73 21.75 3.36 -25.66
C ALA A 73 20.99 4.15 -24.60
N PRO A 74 20.91 5.49 -24.71
CA PRO A 74 20.12 6.29 -23.77
C PRO A 74 18.62 5.99 -23.91
N PHE A 75 17.89 6.17 -22.83
CA PHE A 75 16.43 6.16 -22.86
C PHE A 75 15.90 7.51 -23.29
N SER A 76 14.90 7.54 -24.15
CA SER A 76 14.24 8.76 -24.62
C SER A 76 13.31 9.40 -23.57
N GLY A 77 12.96 8.65 -22.52
CA GLY A 77 12.10 9.10 -21.43
C GLY A 77 11.61 7.95 -20.59
N TYR A 78 10.71 8.27 -19.62
CA TYR A 78 10.19 7.31 -18.66
C TYR A 78 9.49 6.10 -19.29
N GLU A 79 8.68 6.32 -20.33
CA GLU A 79 7.94 5.23 -21.00
C GLU A 79 8.87 4.18 -21.62
N GLU A 80 10.01 4.59 -22.19
CA GLU A 80 11.00 3.63 -22.70
C GLU A 80 11.71 2.90 -21.57
N LEU A 81 12.04 3.60 -20.48
CA LEU A 81 12.61 2.99 -19.28
C LEU A 81 11.64 1.96 -18.66
N TRP A 82 10.36 2.34 -18.52
CA TRP A 82 9.33 1.41 -18.02
C TRP A 82 9.20 0.18 -18.93
N ARG A 83 9.13 0.38 -20.24
CA ARG A 83 9.00 -0.75 -21.19
C ARG A 83 10.19 -1.70 -21.07
N TRP A 84 11.42 -1.17 -21.03
CA TRP A 84 12.60 -1.99 -20.79
C TRP A 84 12.51 -2.75 -19.46
N SER A 85 12.01 -2.12 -18.41
CA SER A 85 11.92 -2.73 -17.07
C SER A 85 10.96 -3.93 -17.00
N VAL A 86 10.03 -4.06 -17.95
CA VAL A 86 9.06 -5.16 -18.02
C VAL A 86 9.35 -6.15 -19.15
N ASP A 87 10.02 -5.73 -20.21
CA ASP A 87 10.43 -6.59 -21.33
C ASP A 87 11.68 -7.41 -20.96
N ASP A 88 12.67 -6.77 -20.33
CA ASP A 88 13.94 -7.35 -19.88
C ASP A 88 14.00 -7.38 -18.34
N LEU A 89 13.19 -8.25 -17.73
CA LEU A 89 13.11 -8.38 -16.27
C LEU A 89 14.47 -8.68 -15.64
N GLU A 90 15.27 -9.57 -16.26
CA GLU A 90 16.59 -9.94 -15.72
C GLU A 90 17.54 -8.75 -15.76
N GLY A 91 17.60 -8.02 -16.87
CA GLY A 91 18.41 -6.82 -17.00
C GLY A 91 18.01 -5.72 -16.04
N PHE A 92 16.71 -5.48 -15.90
CA PHE A 92 16.20 -4.45 -14.99
C PHE A 92 16.47 -4.76 -13.50
N TRP A 93 16.13 -5.96 -13.04
CA TRP A 93 16.32 -6.29 -11.62
C TRP A 93 17.80 -6.46 -11.25
N ALA A 94 18.64 -6.93 -12.19
CA ALA A 94 20.09 -6.86 -12.02
C ALA A 94 20.59 -5.41 -11.92
N ALA A 95 20.05 -4.51 -12.73
CA ALA A 95 20.38 -3.08 -12.67
C ALA A 95 19.99 -2.44 -11.33
N ILE A 96 18.83 -2.77 -10.76
CA ILE A 96 18.43 -2.35 -9.40
C ILE A 96 19.44 -2.86 -8.36
N TRP A 97 19.79 -4.15 -8.42
CA TRP A 97 20.78 -4.75 -7.52
C TRP A 97 22.13 -4.04 -7.58
N GLU A 98 22.63 -3.77 -8.76
CA GLU A 98 23.95 -3.14 -8.97
C GLU A 98 23.94 -1.64 -8.66
N PHE A 99 22.93 -0.90 -9.10
CA PHE A 99 22.85 0.56 -8.91
C PHE A 99 22.78 0.93 -7.43
N PHE A 100 22.08 0.14 -6.64
CA PHE A 100 21.94 0.34 -5.20
C PHE A 100 22.96 -0.45 -4.37
N GLU A 101 23.92 -1.12 -5.01
CA GLU A 101 25.03 -1.83 -4.36
C GLU A 101 24.52 -2.78 -3.25
N VAL A 102 23.54 -3.68 -3.58
CA VAL A 102 22.94 -4.60 -2.63
C VAL A 102 24.01 -5.40 -1.90
N ARG A 103 24.08 -5.27 -0.57
CA ARG A 103 25.00 -6.01 0.29
C ARG A 103 24.59 -7.48 0.36
N HIS A 104 25.56 -8.36 0.17
CA HIS A 104 25.35 -9.80 0.15
C HIS A 104 26.63 -10.54 0.58
N SER A 105 26.50 -11.68 1.23
CA SER A 105 27.64 -12.55 1.56
C SER A 105 27.96 -13.52 0.42
N LYS A 106 26.95 -13.87 -0.40
CA LYS A 106 27.09 -14.71 -1.56
C LYS A 106 26.34 -14.08 -2.75
N PRO A 107 26.98 -13.93 -3.92
CA PRO A 107 26.33 -13.38 -5.11
C PRO A 107 25.30 -14.37 -5.66
N TYR A 108 24.35 -13.85 -6.46
CA TYR A 108 23.41 -14.68 -7.19
C TYR A 108 24.08 -15.44 -8.35
N GLU A 109 23.49 -16.58 -8.70
CA GLU A 109 23.88 -17.38 -9.86
C GLU A 109 23.02 -17.03 -11.10
N ARG A 110 21.73 -16.72 -10.87
CA ARG A 110 20.78 -16.26 -11.89
C ARG A 110 19.85 -15.22 -11.30
N VAL A 111 19.47 -14.23 -12.10
CA VAL A 111 18.50 -13.20 -11.71
C VAL A 111 17.08 -13.80 -11.68
N LEU A 112 16.69 -14.52 -12.73
CA LEU A 112 15.38 -15.17 -12.85
C LEU A 112 15.58 -16.59 -13.37
N GLU A 113 15.38 -17.59 -12.53
CA GLU A 113 15.53 -18.99 -12.89
C GLU A 113 14.25 -19.58 -13.51
N ALA A 114 13.09 -19.18 -13.00
CA ALA A 114 11.79 -19.57 -13.50
C ALA A 114 10.91 -18.33 -13.67
N ARG A 115 10.44 -18.10 -14.91
CA ARG A 115 9.54 -16.98 -15.27
C ARG A 115 8.10 -17.47 -15.31
N GLU A 116 7.60 -17.93 -14.18
CA GLU A 116 6.27 -18.51 -14.04
C GLU A 116 5.48 -17.77 -12.96
N MET A 117 4.16 -17.64 -13.14
CA MET A 117 3.26 -17.10 -12.12
C MET A 117 2.11 -18.08 -11.87
N PRO A 118 1.94 -18.55 -10.59
CA PRO A 118 2.89 -18.42 -9.48
C PRO A 118 4.10 -19.34 -9.64
N GLY A 119 5.24 -19.02 -9.00
CA GLY A 119 6.41 -19.87 -8.96
C GLY A 119 7.71 -19.25 -9.48
N ALA A 120 7.72 -17.97 -9.81
CA ALA A 120 8.94 -17.27 -10.21
C ALA A 120 10.02 -17.36 -9.13
N ARG A 121 11.26 -17.63 -9.54
CA ARG A 121 12.41 -17.76 -8.65
C ARG A 121 13.47 -16.73 -8.98
N TRP A 122 13.71 -15.85 -8.03
CA TRP A 122 14.56 -14.68 -8.19
C TRP A 122 15.89 -14.83 -7.48
N PHE A 123 16.96 -14.27 -8.06
CA PHE A 123 18.31 -14.16 -7.51
C PHE A 123 18.79 -15.43 -6.82
N THR A 124 18.59 -16.57 -7.49
CA THR A 124 18.93 -17.89 -6.96
C THR A 124 20.41 -17.99 -6.61
N GLY A 125 20.72 -18.57 -5.45
CA GLY A 125 22.07 -18.68 -4.92
C GLY A 125 22.53 -17.49 -4.08
N ALA A 126 21.86 -16.33 -4.14
CA ALA A 126 22.22 -15.19 -3.31
C ALA A 126 21.91 -15.41 -1.83
N GLU A 127 22.81 -14.94 -0.97
CA GLU A 127 22.63 -14.87 0.48
C GLU A 127 22.86 -13.43 0.96
N LEU A 128 21.91 -12.88 1.68
CA LEU A 128 21.88 -11.50 2.15
C LEU A 128 21.09 -11.36 3.45
N ASN A 129 21.06 -10.14 4.01
CA ASN A 129 20.17 -9.79 5.11
C ASN A 129 19.48 -8.45 4.83
N TYR A 130 18.16 -8.40 5.02
CA TYR A 130 17.36 -7.20 4.80
C TYR A 130 17.77 -6.05 5.73
N ALA A 131 17.96 -6.32 7.04
CA ALA A 131 18.30 -5.31 8.03
C ALA A 131 19.73 -4.78 7.83
N GLU A 132 20.68 -5.61 7.38
CA GLU A 132 22.02 -5.18 7.01
C GLU A 132 21.99 -4.14 5.87
N ASN A 133 21.19 -4.39 4.84
CA ASN A 133 21.05 -3.48 3.71
C ASN A 133 20.39 -2.15 4.10
N LEU A 134 19.65 -2.11 5.20
CA LEU A 134 19.03 -0.89 5.73
C LEU A 134 19.98 -0.12 6.65
N LEU A 135 20.69 -0.80 7.56
CA LEU A 135 21.44 -0.20 8.67
C LEU A 135 22.91 0.10 8.29
N ALA A 136 23.55 -0.78 7.52
CA ALA A 136 24.99 -0.69 7.31
C ALA A 136 25.40 0.50 6.42
N GLY A 137 26.51 1.15 6.79
CA GLY A 137 27.12 2.24 6.03
C GLY A 137 26.42 3.60 6.20
N ARG A 138 25.57 3.74 7.21
CA ARG A 138 24.93 5.01 7.59
C ARG A 138 25.88 5.89 8.41
N ASP A 139 25.70 7.21 8.31
CA ASP A 139 26.34 8.12 9.25
C ASP A 139 25.70 7.97 10.64
N PRO A 140 26.44 7.51 11.67
CA PRO A 140 25.86 7.29 12.99
C PRO A 140 25.25 8.53 13.63
N GLY A 141 25.72 9.74 13.27
CA GLY A 141 25.24 11.00 13.81
C GLY A 141 24.00 11.55 13.09
N ALA A 142 23.70 11.07 11.89
CA ALA A 142 22.54 11.53 11.13
C ALA A 142 21.24 10.99 11.76
N VAL A 143 20.15 11.76 11.63
CA VAL A 143 18.82 11.38 12.12
C VAL A 143 18.25 10.26 11.24
N ALA A 144 17.84 9.17 11.85
CA ALA A 144 17.13 8.06 11.20
C ALA A 144 15.63 8.16 11.39
N VAL A 145 15.19 8.47 12.61
CA VAL A 145 13.78 8.43 13.00
C VAL A 145 13.43 9.68 13.81
N LEU A 146 12.30 10.29 13.48
CA LEU A 146 11.58 11.20 14.35
C LEU A 146 10.32 10.48 14.83
N ALA A 147 9.93 10.68 16.08
CA ALA A 147 8.74 10.02 16.61
C ALA A 147 7.98 10.92 17.57
N THR A 148 6.66 10.89 17.49
CA THR A 148 5.75 11.59 18.40
C THR A 148 4.39 10.87 18.46
N GLY A 149 3.52 11.29 19.34
CA GLY A 149 2.17 10.77 19.47
C GLY A 149 1.40 11.44 20.60
N GLU A 150 0.24 10.91 20.91
CA GLU A 150 -0.59 11.47 21.99
C GLU A 150 0.00 11.22 23.40
N LEU A 151 0.93 10.27 23.54
CA LEU A 151 1.60 9.95 24.83
C LEU A 151 3.04 10.48 24.89
N ARG A 152 3.64 10.85 23.76
CA ARG A 152 5.07 11.19 23.71
C ARG A 152 5.30 12.47 22.91
N GLU A 153 6.16 13.34 23.44
CA GLU A 153 6.65 14.52 22.72
C GLU A 153 7.52 14.12 21.51
N LEU A 154 7.70 15.06 20.59
CA LEU A 154 8.56 14.86 19.42
C LEU A 154 9.99 14.61 19.86
N SER A 155 10.52 13.48 19.46
CA SER A 155 11.89 13.02 19.72
C SER A 155 12.59 12.62 18.44
N GLN A 156 13.92 12.51 18.49
CA GLN A 156 14.74 12.09 17.37
C GLN A 156 15.64 10.93 17.81
N MET A 157 15.91 10.02 16.89
CA MET A 157 16.84 8.90 17.05
C MET A 157 17.82 8.92 15.88
N SER A 158 19.10 8.91 16.17
CA SER A 158 20.16 8.81 15.18
C SER A 158 20.29 7.38 14.62
N TRP A 159 20.99 7.22 13.49
CA TRP A 159 21.35 5.91 12.96
C TRP A 159 22.19 5.09 13.94
N GLY A 160 23.11 5.73 14.67
CA GLY A 160 23.93 5.06 15.68
C GLY A 160 23.08 4.51 16.84
N GLU A 161 22.13 5.30 17.32
CA GLU A 161 21.20 4.86 18.37
C GLU A 161 20.26 3.74 17.88
N LEU A 162 19.74 3.85 16.67
CA LEU A 162 18.92 2.81 16.05
C LEU A 162 19.69 1.49 15.92
N SER A 163 20.91 1.52 15.33
CA SER A 163 21.77 0.33 15.17
C SER A 163 22.10 -0.32 16.50
N ALA A 164 22.47 0.47 17.50
CA ALA A 164 22.79 -0.05 18.82
C ALA A 164 21.55 -0.72 19.51
N ALA A 165 20.37 -0.10 19.39
CA ALA A 165 19.14 -0.66 19.94
C ALA A 165 18.72 -1.95 19.20
N VAL A 166 18.87 -1.98 17.87
CA VAL A 166 18.62 -3.19 17.06
C VAL A 166 19.59 -4.31 17.43
N ALA A 167 20.88 -4.03 17.58
CA ALA A 167 21.88 -5.01 17.98
C ALA A 167 21.57 -5.60 19.37
N ALA A 168 21.20 -4.75 20.34
CA ALA A 168 20.80 -5.18 21.67
C ALA A 168 19.54 -6.07 21.63
N ALA A 169 18.48 -5.65 20.95
CA ALA A 169 17.27 -6.45 20.81
C ALA A 169 17.52 -7.78 20.10
N ALA A 170 18.31 -7.79 19.00
CA ALA A 170 18.69 -9.00 18.26
C ALA A 170 19.52 -9.96 19.13
N GLY A 171 20.48 -9.43 19.90
CA GLY A 171 21.28 -10.21 20.85
C GLY A 171 20.42 -10.86 21.93
N ALA A 172 19.47 -10.12 22.49
CA ALA A 172 18.53 -10.64 23.47
C ALA A 172 17.62 -11.74 22.89
N LEU A 173 17.07 -11.53 21.70
CA LEU A 173 16.24 -12.53 21.01
C LEU A 173 17.03 -13.83 20.74
N ARG A 174 18.29 -13.74 20.29
CA ARG A 174 19.18 -14.92 20.16
C ARG A 174 19.40 -15.60 21.52
N GLY A 175 19.61 -14.82 22.60
CA GLY A 175 19.74 -15.34 23.97
C GLY A 175 18.48 -16.04 24.49
N LEU A 176 17.32 -15.70 23.94
CA LEU A 176 16.04 -16.39 24.20
C LEU A 176 15.83 -17.63 23.29
N GLY A 177 16.80 -17.94 22.40
CA GLY A 177 16.73 -19.07 21.49
C GLY A 177 15.93 -18.82 20.22
N VAL A 178 15.67 -17.56 19.87
CA VAL A 178 15.02 -17.18 18.60
C VAL A 178 16.06 -17.17 17.49
N GLY A 179 15.73 -17.80 16.37
CA GLY A 179 16.61 -17.93 15.19
C GLY A 179 15.86 -17.84 13.86
N PRO A 180 16.56 -18.16 12.77
CA PRO A 180 15.95 -18.11 11.44
C PRO A 180 14.68 -18.96 11.31
N GLY A 181 13.63 -18.36 10.76
CA GLY A 181 12.33 -19.00 10.56
C GLY A 181 11.43 -19.04 11.80
N ASP A 182 11.88 -18.66 13.01
CA ASP A 182 11.00 -18.41 14.14
C ASP A 182 10.11 -17.20 13.88
N ARG A 183 8.90 -17.16 14.44
CA ARG A 183 7.96 -16.05 14.25
C ARG A 183 7.95 -15.15 15.46
N VAL A 184 8.26 -13.87 15.21
CA VAL A 184 8.19 -12.79 16.20
C VAL A 184 7.03 -11.89 15.80
N VAL A 185 6.03 -11.77 16.70
CA VAL A 185 4.85 -10.95 16.42
C VAL A 185 4.75 -9.79 17.39
N ALA A 186 4.18 -8.69 16.95
CA ALA A 186 3.99 -7.50 17.75
C ALA A 186 2.53 -7.01 17.70
N TYR A 187 1.96 -6.81 18.87
CA TYR A 187 0.72 -6.08 19.09
C TYR A 187 1.06 -4.72 19.69
N MET A 188 1.56 -3.83 18.83
CA MET A 188 2.23 -2.58 19.20
C MET A 188 1.89 -1.43 18.25
N PRO A 189 1.90 -0.17 18.71
CA PRO A 189 1.64 1.01 17.88
C PRO A 189 2.83 1.37 16.96
N ASN A 190 2.68 2.43 16.17
CA ASN A 190 3.70 2.93 15.26
C ASN A 190 4.73 3.81 15.99
N ILE A 191 5.64 3.16 16.70
CA ILE A 191 6.66 3.77 17.57
C ILE A 191 8.06 3.17 17.30
N PRO A 192 9.15 3.84 17.77
CA PRO A 192 10.52 3.36 17.55
C PRO A 192 10.78 1.94 18.04
N GLU A 193 10.21 1.53 19.16
CA GLU A 193 10.40 0.19 19.72
C GLU A 193 9.85 -0.90 18.79
N THR A 194 8.75 -0.63 18.08
CA THR A 194 8.21 -1.56 17.08
C THR A 194 9.14 -1.70 15.88
N LEU A 195 9.72 -0.59 15.41
CA LEU A 195 10.72 -0.58 14.35
C LEU A 195 11.99 -1.35 14.76
N ILE A 196 12.50 -1.10 15.97
CA ILE A 196 13.68 -1.78 16.53
C ILE A 196 13.43 -3.28 16.60
N ALA A 197 12.27 -3.71 17.11
CA ALA A 197 11.90 -5.12 17.22
C ALA A 197 11.81 -5.80 15.85
N PHE A 198 11.23 -5.13 14.85
CA PHE A 198 11.19 -5.63 13.48
C PHE A 198 12.59 -5.81 12.90
N LEU A 199 13.45 -4.79 12.98
CA LEU A 199 14.81 -4.86 12.44
C LEU A 199 15.66 -5.89 13.20
N ALA A 200 15.46 -6.05 14.49
CA ALA A 200 16.10 -7.10 15.28
C ALA A 200 15.67 -8.50 14.83
N ALA A 201 14.37 -8.72 14.60
CA ALA A 201 13.85 -9.98 14.06
C ALA A 201 14.43 -10.25 12.66
N ALA A 202 14.45 -9.26 11.76
CA ALA A 202 15.04 -9.38 10.43
C ALA A 202 16.56 -9.66 10.47
N SER A 203 17.30 -9.03 11.41
CA SER A 203 18.76 -9.27 11.59
C SER A 203 19.09 -10.73 11.91
N ILE A 204 18.22 -11.41 12.62
CA ILE A 204 18.41 -12.83 13.04
C ILE A 204 17.70 -13.82 12.11
N GLY A 205 17.04 -13.35 11.05
CA GLY A 205 16.27 -14.18 10.13
C GLY A 205 14.94 -14.70 10.68
N ALA A 206 14.43 -14.13 11.77
CA ALA A 206 13.09 -14.42 12.27
C ALA A 206 12.03 -13.73 11.38
N VAL A 207 10.90 -14.39 11.22
CA VAL A 207 9.78 -13.92 10.43
C VAL A 207 8.91 -12.97 11.26
N TRP A 208 8.75 -11.75 10.77
CA TRP A 208 7.99 -10.71 11.46
C TRP A 208 6.51 -10.70 11.11
N SER A 209 5.67 -10.33 12.06
CA SER A 209 4.31 -9.87 11.77
C SER A 209 3.83 -8.90 12.85
N SER A 210 2.95 -7.96 12.47
CA SER A 210 2.44 -6.96 13.41
C SER A 210 0.93 -6.74 13.26
N ALA A 211 0.32 -6.30 14.35
CA ALA A 211 -1.04 -5.83 14.45
C ALA A 211 -1.07 -4.58 15.33
N ALA A 212 -1.90 -3.62 14.96
CA ALA A 212 -2.07 -2.39 15.72
C ALA A 212 -2.87 -2.65 17.00
N PRO A 213 -2.60 -1.91 18.09
CA PRO A 213 -3.25 -2.14 19.39
C PRO A 213 -4.75 -1.79 19.38
N GLU A 214 -5.24 -1.12 18.35
CA GLU A 214 -6.66 -0.87 18.12
C GLU A 214 -7.45 -2.13 17.73
N PHE A 215 -6.77 -3.16 17.23
CA PHE A 215 -7.43 -4.41 16.86
C PHE A 215 -7.95 -5.15 18.10
N GLY A 216 -9.16 -5.68 18.01
CA GLY A 216 -9.71 -6.55 19.05
C GLY A 216 -9.00 -7.90 19.11
N ALA A 217 -9.12 -8.59 20.26
CA ALA A 217 -8.42 -9.85 20.52
C ALA A 217 -8.66 -10.89 19.43
N ARG A 218 -9.91 -11.07 18.97
CA ARG A 218 -10.26 -12.06 17.95
C ARG A 218 -9.55 -11.79 16.63
N SER A 219 -9.49 -10.52 16.20
CA SER A 219 -8.81 -10.11 14.99
C SER A 219 -7.31 -10.40 15.01
N VAL A 220 -6.66 -10.23 16.17
CA VAL A 220 -5.24 -10.56 16.37
C VAL A 220 -5.01 -12.06 16.38
N ILE A 221 -5.87 -12.81 17.10
CA ILE A 221 -5.82 -14.28 17.18
C ILE A 221 -5.96 -14.88 15.79
N ASP A 222 -6.97 -14.45 15.00
CA ASP A 222 -7.23 -14.94 13.65
C ASP A 222 -6.04 -14.74 12.69
N ARG A 223 -5.14 -13.82 13.00
CA ARG A 223 -3.89 -13.58 12.28
C ARG A 223 -2.75 -14.42 12.85
N PHE A 224 -2.42 -14.18 14.09
CA PHE A 224 -1.19 -14.71 14.69
C PHE A 224 -1.23 -16.22 14.94
N ALA A 225 -2.41 -16.79 15.27
CA ALA A 225 -2.52 -18.24 15.45
C ALA A 225 -2.17 -19.02 14.17
N GLN A 226 -2.39 -18.44 12.98
CA GLN A 226 -2.04 -19.11 11.72
C GLN A 226 -0.53 -19.38 11.59
N ILE A 227 0.31 -18.51 12.16
CA ILE A 227 1.77 -18.55 11.99
C ILE A 227 2.52 -19.10 13.21
N GLU A 228 1.81 -19.48 14.28
CA GLU A 228 2.38 -20.13 15.46
C GLU A 228 3.59 -19.37 16.04
N PRO A 229 3.43 -18.15 16.56
CA PRO A 229 4.54 -17.30 17.00
C PRO A 229 5.27 -17.87 18.23
N THR A 230 6.59 -17.63 18.28
CA THR A 230 7.46 -17.97 19.42
C THR A 230 7.55 -16.82 20.41
N VAL A 231 7.51 -15.57 19.92
CA VAL A 231 7.60 -14.35 20.73
C VAL A 231 6.42 -13.45 20.43
N LEU A 232 5.81 -12.88 21.48
CA LEU A 232 4.85 -11.78 21.37
C LEU A 232 5.42 -10.54 22.07
N LEU A 233 5.52 -9.43 21.32
CA LEU A 233 5.74 -8.10 21.89
C LEU A 233 4.39 -7.38 21.99
N SER A 234 4.16 -6.64 23.07
CA SER A 234 2.92 -5.89 23.26
C SER A 234 3.13 -4.62 24.08
N VAL A 235 2.19 -3.68 23.96
CA VAL A 235 2.04 -2.57 24.92
C VAL A 235 1.01 -2.95 25.98
N ASP A 236 1.10 -2.30 27.15
CA ASP A 236 0.10 -2.38 28.22
C ASP A 236 -1.18 -1.62 27.85
N GLY A 237 -1.07 -0.59 27.03
CA GLY A 237 -2.15 0.23 26.55
C GLY A 237 -1.66 1.33 25.62
N TYR A 238 -2.57 2.16 25.11
CA TYR A 238 -2.26 3.27 24.21
C TYR A 238 -3.30 4.40 24.40
N ARG A 239 -3.01 5.59 23.85
CA ARG A 239 -3.95 6.71 23.80
C ARG A 239 -4.36 6.98 22.35
N HIS A 240 -5.65 7.23 22.13
CA HIS A 240 -6.16 7.58 20.80
C HIS A 240 -7.38 8.49 20.92
N GLY A 241 -7.33 9.64 20.25
CA GLY A 241 -8.40 10.64 20.31
C GLY A 241 -8.59 11.20 21.73
N GLY A 242 -7.48 11.38 22.48
CA GLY A 242 -7.47 11.85 23.86
C GLY A 242 -7.98 10.84 24.90
N LYS A 243 -8.24 9.58 24.52
CA LYS A 243 -8.75 8.52 25.41
C LYS A 243 -7.71 7.43 25.62
N ASP A 244 -7.61 6.96 26.85
CA ASP A 244 -6.75 5.87 27.24
C ASP A 244 -7.43 4.52 27.03
N PHE A 245 -6.69 3.56 26.45
CA PHE A 245 -7.14 2.21 26.17
C PHE A 245 -6.17 1.22 26.80
N ASP A 246 -6.55 0.65 27.95
CA ASP A 246 -5.83 -0.47 28.57
C ASP A 246 -5.97 -1.73 27.68
N ARG A 247 -4.86 -2.41 27.42
CA ARG A 247 -4.83 -3.62 26.57
C ARG A 247 -4.39 -4.88 27.32
N ARG A 248 -4.11 -4.80 28.61
CA ARG A 248 -3.62 -5.92 29.40
C ARG A 248 -4.53 -7.13 29.35
N GLU A 249 -5.84 -6.95 29.51
CA GLU A 249 -6.82 -8.05 29.40
C GLU A 249 -6.91 -8.60 27.96
N VAL A 250 -6.83 -7.73 26.98
CA VAL A 250 -6.82 -8.12 25.56
C VAL A 250 -5.59 -8.97 25.23
N VAL A 251 -4.40 -8.55 25.69
CA VAL A 251 -3.14 -9.30 25.51
C VAL A 251 -3.22 -10.66 26.22
N GLN A 252 -3.79 -10.74 27.43
CA GLN A 252 -4.00 -12.01 28.13
C GLN A 252 -4.94 -12.94 27.33
N ALA A 253 -6.03 -12.41 26.78
CA ALA A 253 -6.95 -13.18 25.93
C ALA A 253 -6.26 -13.70 24.65
N ILE A 254 -5.42 -12.88 24.00
CA ILE A 254 -4.61 -13.28 22.87
C ILE A 254 -3.66 -14.42 23.26
N LEU A 255 -2.91 -14.27 24.36
CA LEU A 255 -1.95 -15.26 24.83
C LEU A 255 -2.60 -16.58 25.23
N ALA A 256 -3.84 -16.57 25.71
CA ALA A 256 -4.58 -17.79 26.04
C ALA A 256 -4.79 -18.70 24.81
N GLU A 257 -4.92 -18.11 23.62
CA GLU A 257 -5.12 -18.84 22.37
C GLU A 257 -3.80 -19.10 21.60
N LEU A 258 -2.71 -18.36 21.92
CA LEU A 258 -1.40 -18.50 21.27
C LEU A 258 -0.48 -19.44 22.07
N GLY A 259 -0.83 -20.72 22.18
CA GLY A 259 -0.09 -21.70 22.98
C GLY A 259 1.37 -21.95 22.55
N THR A 260 1.80 -21.46 21.38
CA THR A 260 3.18 -21.57 20.89
C THR A 260 4.12 -20.48 21.43
N VAL A 261 3.57 -19.39 22.00
CA VAL A 261 4.36 -18.29 22.54
C VAL A 261 5.12 -18.74 23.77
N LYS A 262 6.45 -18.67 23.68
CA LYS A 262 7.39 -19.01 24.78
C LYS A 262 7.88 -17.78 25.53
N HIS A 263 7.91 -16.63 24.84
CA HIS A 263 8.44 -15.40 25.40
C HIS A 263 7.49 -14.24 25.12
N THR A 264 7.28 -13.39 26.12
CA THR A 264 6.54 -12.15 25.98
C THR A 264 7.43 -10.98 26.35
N VAL A 265 7.25 -9.87 25.63
CA VAL A 265 7.91 -8.59 25.92
C VAL A 265 6.82 -7.53 26.02
N THR A 266 6.68 -6.92 27.20
CA THR A 266 5.72 -5.85 27.45
C THR A 266 6.44 -4.50 27.49
N LEU A 267 6.01 -3.56 26.65
CA LEU A 267 6.43 -2.16 26.77
C LEU A 267 5.43 -1.41 27.66
N PRO A 268 5.83 -0.88 28.81
CA PRO A 268 5.04 0.05 29.63
C PRO A 268 4.86 1.37 28.87
N TYR A 269 3.82 1.47 28.04
CA TYR A 269 3.61 2.59 27.15
C TYR A 269 2.57 3.58 27.68
N LEU A 270 1.46 3.07 28.23
CA LEU A 270 0.39 3.86 28.85
C LEU A 270 0.65 4.04 30.36
N ASP A 271 1.05 3.00 31.05
CA ASP A 271 1.31 2.97 32.49
C ASP A 271 2.76 2.55 32.76
N ALA A 272 3.59 3.51 33.16
CA ALA A 272 5.01 3.28 33.44
C ALA A 272 5.25 2.22 34.56
N GLY A 273 4.23 1.90 35.34
CA GLY A 273 4.27 0.86 36.37
C GLY A 273 3.77 -0.51 35.93
N ALA A 274 3.46 -0.68 34.65
CA ALA A 274 2.93 -1.94 34.13
C ALA A 274 3.93 -3.10 34.32
N ALA A 275 3.43 -4.24 34.76
CA ALA A 275 4.22 -5.46 34.91
C ALA A 275 4.24 -6.26 33.59
N PRO A 276 5.26 -7.10 33.35
CA PRO A 276 5.30 -7.96 32.18
C PRO A 276 4.15 -8.96 32.19
N ILE A 277 3.53 -9.19 31.04
CA ILE A 277 2.39 -10.11 30.87
C ILE A 277 2.93 -11.50 30.49
N PRO A 278 2.75 -12.54 31.37
CA PRO A 278 3.35 -13.85 31.13
C PRO A 278 2.62 -14.63 30.01
N PRO A 279 3.35 -15.48 29.24
CA PRO A 279 2.74 -16.39 28.29
C PRO A 279 1.92 -17.48 29.01
N ALA A 280 0.78 -17.90 28.39
CA ALA A 280 -0.15 -18.84 29.03
C ALA A 280 0.45 -20.23 29.30
N GLY A 281 1.36 -20.72 28.45
CA GLY A 281 2.03 -22.02 28.56
C GLY A 281 3.20 -22.06 29.55
N GLY A 282 3.47 -20.98 30.26
CA GLY A 282 4.72 -20.78 31.01
C GLY A 282 5.86 -20.39 30.07
N GLY A 283 6.82 -19.64 30.56
CA GLY A 283 7.94 -19.15 29.77
C GLY A 283 8.46 -17.85 30.36
N ARG A 284 9.20 -17.08 29.56
CA ARG A 284 9.83 -15.86 30.05
C ARG A 284 8.99 -14.63 29.69
N ALA A 285 8.62 -13.86 30.70
CA ALA A 285 8.00 -12.54 30.52
C ALA A 285 9.02 -11.46 30.88
N LEU A 286 9.19 -10.48 30.03
CA LEU A 286 10.15 -9.38 30.14
C LEU A 286 9.46 -8.05 29.95
N LEU A 287 9.98 -7.01 30.58
CA LEU A 287 9.77 -5.65 30.14
C LEU A 287 10.69 -5.32 28.93
N TRP A 288 10.34 -4.32 28.14
CA TRP A 288 11.17 -3.86 27.03
C TRP A 288 12.59 -3.49 27.45
N ASP A 289 12.72 -2.72 28.54
CA ASP A 289 14.04 -2.31 29.03
C ASP A 289 14.88 -3.51 29.54
N GLU A 290 14.22 -4.53 30.06
CA GLU A 290 14.91 -5.78 30.44
C GLU A 290 15.40 -6.55 29.22
N LEU A 291 14.61 -6.58 28.13
CA LEU A 291 15.03 -7.16 26.87
C LEU A 291 16.29 -6.45 26.35
N ILE A 292 16.27 -5.12 26.27
CA ILE A 292 17.41 -4.31 25.80
C ILE A 292 18.63 -4.53 26.69
N ALA A 293 18.45 -4.55 28.00
CA ALA A 293 19.53 -4.79 28.96
C ALA A 293 20.19 -6.17 28.80
N LEU A 294 19.42 -7.22 28.47
CA LEU A 294 19.95 -8.56 28.20
C LEU A 294 20.89 -8.59 26.99
N GLY A 295 20.68 -7.76 26.02
CA GLY A 295 21.50 -7.68 24.81
C GLY A 295 22.46 -6.48 24.76
N ALA A 296 22.60 -5.70 25.86
CA ALA A 296 23.33 -4.42 25.85
C ALA A 296 24.81 -4.51 25.37
N ASN A 297 25.42 -5.68 25.46
CA ASN A 297 26.78 -5.91 24.98
C ASN A 297 26.83 -6.73 23.68
N ALA A 298 25.71 -6.91 22.98
CA ALA A 298 25.68 -7.64 21.74
C ALA A 298 26.32 -6.81 20.63
N GLU A 299 27.21 -7.44 19.86
CA GLU A 299 27.74 -6.86 18.65
C GLU A 299 26.70 -6.94 17.52
N GLU A 300 26.76 -5.99 16.62
CA GLU A 300 25.96 -5.98 15.38
C GLU A 300 26.32 -7.23 14.56
N ARG A 301 25.31 -8.04 14.27
CA ARG A 301 25.47 -9.27 13.50
C ARG A 301 24.21 -9.55 12.72
N PHE A 302 24.38 -9.80 11.41
CA PHE A 302 23.30 -10.10 10.47
C PHE A 302 23.41 -11.54 9.98
N GLU A 303 22.34 -12.31 10.11
CA GLU A 303 22.27 -13.67 9.62
C GLU A 303 22.11 -13.66 8.10
N GLN A 304 23.06 -14.25 7.39
CA GLN A 304 23.05 -14.32 5.93
C GLN A 304 22.17 -15.48 5.48
N LEU A 305 21.14 -15.20 4.73
CA LEU A 305 20.08 -16.13 4.39
C LEU A 305 19.72 -16.04 2.90
N PRO A 306 19.19 -17.12 2.31
CA PRO A 306 18.77 -17.12 0.92
C PRO A 306 17.85 -15.92 0.57
N PHE A 307 17.93 -15.46 -0.67
CA PHE A 307 17.08 -14.38 -1.19
C PHE A 307 15.59 -14.62 -0.89
N GLU A 308 15.12 -15.86 -1.06
CA GLU A 308 13.74 -16.28 -0.84
C GLU A 308 13.38 -16.54 0.65
N HIS A 309 14.28 -16.25 1.60
CA HIS A 309 13.95 -16.43 3.01
C HIS A 309 12.80 -15.50 3.42
N PRO A 310 11.77 -16.01 4.15
CA PRO A 310 10.65 -15.17 4.61
C PRO A 310 11.10 -14.01 5.49
N LEU A 311 10.66 -12.80 5.15
CA LEU A 311 10.90 -11.60 5.97
C LEU A 311 9.77 -11.36 6.93
N TRP A 312 8.54 -11.34 6.40
CA TRP A 312 7.34 -11.04 7.17
C TRP A 312 6.09 -11.75 6.65
N VAL A 313 5.06 -11.73 7.48
CA VAL A 313 3.71 -12.15 7.11
C VAL A 313 2.77 -10.96 7.25
N LEU A 314 2.15 -10.57 6.12
CA LEU A 314 1.10 -9.55 6.07
C LEU A 314 -0.26 -10.23 5.92
N TYR A 315 -1.31 -9.49 6.26
CA TYR A 315 -2.67 -10.02 6.17
C TYR A 315 -3.55 -9.15 5.31
N SER A 316 -4.25 -9.77 4.37
CA SER A 316 -5.34 -9.13 3.63
C SER A 316 -6.66 -9.84 3.91
N SER A 317 -7.76 -9.10 3.79
CA SER A 317 -9.10 -9.67 3.96
C SER A 317 -9.33 -10.74 2.90
N GLY A 318 -9.66 -11.96 3.32
CA GLY A 318 -10.05 -13.04 2.44
C GLY A 318 -11.55 -12.95 2.11
N THR A 319 -11.94 -13.46 0.95
CA THR A 319 -13.36 -13.59 0.56
C THR A 319 -14.10 -14.66 1.36
N THR A 320 -13.38 -15.56 2.05
CA THR A 320 -13.93 -16.76 2.70
C THR A 320 -13.28 -17.04 4.06
N GLY A 321 -13.62 -16.29 5.12
CA GLY A 321 -13.20 -16.66 6.47
C GLY A 321 -11.93 -15.94 6.95
N LEU A 322 -10.90 -16.68 7.42
CA LEU A 322 -9.68 -16.12 8.01
C LEU A 322 -8.92 -15.22 7.02
N PRO A 323 -8.26 -14.15 7.50
CA PRO A 323 -7.38 -13.33 6.68
C PRO A 323 -6.31 -14.17 5.97
N LYS A 324 -5.98 -13.83 4.72
CA LYS A 324 -4.88 -14.45 3.99
C LYS A 324 -3.55 -14.06 4.65
N ALA A 325 -2.80 -15.03 5.16
CA ALA A 325 -1.47 -14.82 5.72
C ALA A 325 -0.42 -14.90 4.60
N ILE A 326 0.02 -13.75 4.12
CA ILE A 326 0.84 -13.56 2.91
C ILE A 326 2.30 -13.52 3.31
N VAL A 327 3.10 -14.45 2.80
CA VAL A 327 4.53 -14.54 3.09
C VAL A 327 5.34 -13.92 1.97
N GLN A 328 6.21 -12.98 2.30
CA GLN A 328 7.08 -12.30 1.35
C GLN A 328 8.55 -12.48 1.70
N SER A 329 9.40 -12.56 0.66
CA SER A 329 10.83 -12.79 0.82
C SER A 329 11.59 -11.53 1.20
N GLN A 330 12.69 -11.71 1.94
CA GLN A 330 13.59 -10.61 2.30
C GLN A 330 14.22 -9.93 1.08
N GLY A 331 14.67 -10.72 0.12
CA GLY A 331 15.32 -10.20 -1.08
C GLY A 331 14.32 -9.50 -2.01
N GLY A 332 13.13 -10.10 -2.20
CA GLY A 332 12.08 -9.53 -3.05
C GLY A 332 11.60 -8.18 -2.51
N ILE A 333 11.36 -8.09 -1.21
CA ILE A 333 10.99 -6.84 -0.56
C ILE A 333 12.13 -5.81 -0.60
N LEU A 334 13.37 -6.23 -0.37
CA LEU A 334 14.53 -5.32 -0.48
C LEU A 334 14.58 -4.66 -1.86
N LEU A 335 14.50 -5.43 -2.94
CA LEU A 335 14.55 -4.87 -4.29
C LEU A 335 13.37 -3.94 -4.60
N GLU A 336 12.17 -4.28 -4.13
CA GLU A 336 11.00 -3.41 -4.25
C GLU A 336 11.16 -2.10 -3.49
N GLN A 337 11.75 -2.14 -2.29
CA GLN A 337 12.03 -0.93 -1.52
C GLN A 337 13.11 -0.05 -2.19
N LEU A 338 14.11 -0.66 -2.82
CA LEU A 338 15.13 0.05 -3.59
C LEU A 338 14.53 0.66 -4.87
N LYS A 339 13.71 -0.08 -5.62
CA LYS A 339 12.95 0.46 -6.76
C LYS A 339 12.07 1.64 -6.35
N LYS A 340 11.41 1.55 -5.20
CA LYS A 340 10.56 2.63 -4.64
C LYS A 340 11.33 3.94 -4.46
N ARG A 341 12.63 3.91 -4.14
CA ARG A 341 13.47 5.12 -4.05
C ARG A 341 13.44 5.94 -5.33
N LEU A 342 13.47 5.26 -6.49
CA LEU A 342 13.40 5.93 -7.81
C LEU A 342 12.07 6.70 -7.98
N HIS A 343 10.99 6.14 -7.44
CA HIS A 343 9.65 6.70 -7.55
C HIS A 343 9.33 7.79 -6.52
N LEU A 344 10.04 7.83 -5.39
CA LEU A 344 9.80 8.80 -4.32
C LEU A 344 10.83 9.94 -4.28
N ASP A 345 11.99 9.75 -4.91
CA ASP A 345 13.10 10.70 -4.90
C ASP A 345 13.42 11.24 -3.49
N LEU A 346 13.55 10.32 -2.52
CA LEU A 346 13.89 10.69 -1.14
C LEU A 346 15.40 10.94 -1.02
N ARG A 347 15.76 12.18 -0.67
CA ARG A 347 17.13 12.70 -0.64
C ARG A 347 17.66 12.79 0.79
N GLU A 348 18.96 13.04 0.92
CA GLU A 348 19.58 13.39 2.20
C GLU A 348 18.95 14.66 2.78
N GLY A 349 18.61 14.63 4.07
CA GLY A 349 17.88 15.69 4.75
C GLY A 349 16.37 15.62 4.65
N ASP A 350 15.82 14.77 3.76
CA ASP A 350 14.37 14.56 3.71
C ASP A 350 13.83 13.87 4.96
N ARG A 351 12.57 14.18 5.25
CA ARG A 351 11.78 13.59 6.34
C ARG A 351 10.48 13.06 5.77
N MET A 352 10.44 11.73 5.63
CA MET A 352 9.29 11.01 5.08
C MET A 352 8.31 10.66 6.18
N PHE A 353 7.10 11.12 6.04
CA PHE A 353 5.96 10.76 6.88
C PHE A 353 4.89 10.04 6.05
N TRP A 354 4.28 9.01 6.62
CA TRP A 354 3.03 8.43 6.14
C TRP A 354 2.13 8.14 7.33
N PHE A 355 0.93 8.70 7.34
CA PHE A 355 -0.03 8.35 8.39
C PHE A 355 -0.46 6.90 8.22
N THR A 356 -0.09 6.05 9.18
CA THR A 356 -0.32 4.62 9.13
C THR A 356 -0.30 3.99 10.52
N THR A 357 -0.82 2.77 10.62
CA THR A 357 -0.70 1.91 11.80
C THR A 357 0.06 0.64 11.44
N THR A 358 0.58 -0.07 12.44
CA THR A 358 1.34 -1.32 12.27
C THR A 358 0.53 -2.47 11.68
N GLY A 359 -0.81 -2.35 11.68
CA GLY A 359 -1.73 -3.30 11.06
C GLY A 359 -1.99 -3.04 9.56
N TRP A 360 -1.43 -1.97 9.00
CA TRP A 360 -1.59 -1.62 7.59
C TRP A 360 -0.24 -1.67 6.85
N MET A 361 -0.23 -2.23 5.62
CA MET A 361 1.00 -2.37 4.83
C MET A 361 1.75 -1.07 4.57
N MET A 362 1.09 0.09 4.71
CA MET A 362 1.78 1.38 4.59
C MET A 362 2.79 1.63 5.73
N TRP A 363 2.71 0.90 6.84
CA TRP A 363 3.79 0.86 7.82
C TRP A 363 5.05 0.21 7.24
N ASN A 364 4.91 -0.92 6.55
CA ASN A 364 6.01 -1.60 5.85
C ASN A 364 6.60 -0.72 4.73
N PHE A 365 5.73 0.04 4.05
CA PHE A 365 6.15 1.04 3.07
C PHE A 365 6.98 2.16 3.72
N LEU A 366 6.50 2.75 4.84
CA LEU A 366 7.19 3.82 5.56
C LEU A 366 8.55 3.36 6.09
N VAL A 367 8.59 2.23 6.79
CA VAL A 367 9.84 1.63 7.30
C VAL A 367 10.82 1.36 6.17
N GLY A 368 10.35 0.84 5.03
CA GLY A 368 11.18 0.63 3.85
C GLY A 368 11.76 1.92 3.23
N CYS A 369 11.26 3.12 3.59
CA CYS A 369 11.88 4.38 3.17
C CYS A 369 13.25 4.62 3.83
N LEU A 370 13.57 3.92 4.91
CA LEU A 370 14.90 3.91 5.52
C LEU A 370 15.99 3.29 4.64
N HIS A 371 15.65 2.60 3.55
CA HIS A 371 16.64 2.23 2.53
C HIS A 371 17.15 3.45 1.73
N SER A 372 16.45 4.59 1.78
CA SER A 372 16.91 5.89 1.26
C SER A 372 17.77 6.63 2.30
N PRO A 373 18.41 7.74 1.95
CA PRO A 373 19.14 8.58 2.90
C PRO A 373 18.21 9.44 3.80
N ALA A 374 16.90 9.42 3.58
CA ALA A 374 15.93 10.19 4.34
C ALA A 374 15.67 9.61 5.73
N ALA A 375 15.30 10.47 6.68
CA ALA A 375 14.70 10.06 7.94
C ALA A 375 13.21 9.73 7.75
N ILE A 376 12.65 8.88 8.65
CA ILE A 376 11.20 8.67 8.72
C ILE A 376 10.60 9.33 9.95
N VAL A 377 9.33 9.70 9.86
CA VAL A 377 8.55 10.26 10.97
C VAL A 377 7.48 9.25 11.37
N LEU A 378 7.53 8.78 12.61
CA LEU A 378 6.54 7.89 13.20
C LEU A 378 5.55 8.70 14.03
N TYR A 379 4.27 8.38 13.91
CA TYR A 379 3.20 9.02 14.67
C TYR A 379 2.25 7.98 15.23
N ASP A 380 1.99 8.04 16.55
CA ASP A 380 1.01 7.21 17.25
C ASP A 380 -0.08 8.08 17.85
N GLY A 381 -1.25 8.09 17.24
CA GLY A 381 -2.39 8.89 17.67
C GLY A 381 -3.45 9.03 16.59
N SER A 382 -4.53 9.70 16.95
CA SER A 382 -5.62 10.02 16.03
C SER A 382 -5.22 11.12 15.04
N PRO A 383 -5.53 10.97 13.74
CA PRO A 383 -5.28 12.04 12.75
C PRO A 383 -6.30 13.19 12.84
N ALA A 384 -7.27 13.07 13.76
CA ALA A 384 -8.35 14.02 13.96
C ALA A 384 -8.45 14.53 15.42
N HIS A 385 -7.40 14.34 16.23
CA HIS A 385 -7.35 14.83 17.61
C HIS A 385 -6.11 15.70 17.85
N PRO A 386 -6.28 16.94 18.37
CA PRO A 386 -7.56 17.55 18.81
C PRO A 386 -8.49 17.94 17.65
N ASP A 387 -7.96 18.10 16.44
CA ASP A 387 -8.69 18.40 15.21
C ASP A 387 -7.93 17.88 13.97
N LEU A 388 -8.47 18.08 12.76
CA LEU A 388 -7.88 17.64 11.50
C LEU A 388 -6.63 18.44 11.07
N GLY A 389 -6.21 19.43 11.84
CA GLY A 389 -4.96 20.18 11.66
C GLY A 389 -3.73 19.48 12.22
N VAL A 390 -3.90 18.50 13.11
CA VAL A 390 -2.81 17.87 13.90
C VAL A 390 -1.66 17.33 13.04
N LEU A 391 -1.95 16.75 11.88
CA LEU A 391 -0.89 16.23 11.00
C LEU A 391 -0.18 17.33 10.21
N TRP A 392 -0.85 18.44 9.93
CA TRP A 392 -0.25 19.61 9.31
C TRP A 392 0.67 20.34 10.30
N GLU A 393 0.23 20.48 11.58
CA GLU A 393 1.08 20.94 12.68
C GLU A 393 2.32 20.03 12.85
N LEU A 394 2.15 18.71 12.74
CA LEU A 394 3.28 17.79 12.74
C LEU A 394 4.21 18.06 11.54
N GLY A 395 3.66 18.37 10.37
CA GLY A 395 4.40 18.78 9.18
C GLY A 395 5.35 19.94 9.45
N GLU A 396 4.86 20.99 10.10
CA GLU A 396 5.64 22.15 10.54
C GLU A 396 6.68 21.76 11.61
N ARG A 397 6.23 21.16 12.72
CA ARG A 397 7.09 20.84 13.89
C ARG A 397 8.22 19.88 13.56
N ALA A 398 7.94 18.87 12.75
CA ALA A 398 8.93 17.87 12.34
C ALA A 398 9.67 18.26 11.05
N GLY A 399 9.29 19.33 10.37
CA GLY A 399 9.85 19.73 9.08
C GLY A 399 9.71 18.63 8.02
N ILE A 400 8.51 18.06 7.90
CA ILE A 400 8.23 16.98 6.94
C ILE A 400 8.40 17.49 5.52
N THR A 401 9.17 16.77 4.72
CA THR A 401 9.43 17.11 3.30
C THR A 401 8.58 16.30 2.33
N CYS A 402 8.16 15.10 2.74
CA CYS A 402 7.28 14.22 1.98
C CYS A 402 6.19 13.68 2.92
N MET A 403 4.92 14.03 2.67
CA MET A 403 3.78 13.69 3.52
C MET A 403 2.83 12.73 2.80
N GLY A 404 2.60 11.56 3.38
CA GLY A 404 1.66 10.57 2.86
C GLY A 404 0.37 10.51 3.68
N LEU A 405 -0.77 10.66 3.01
CA LEU A 405 -2.11 10.68 3.59
C LEU A 405 -3.06 9.78 2.81
N SER A 406 -4.11 9.25 3.45
CA SER A 406 -5.17 8.58 2.71
C SER A 406 -6.04 9.62 1.98
N ALA A 407 -6.60 9.23 0.82
CA ALA A 407 -7.54 10.08 0.08
C ALA A 407 -8.74 10.51 0.94
N GLY A 408 -9.23 9.59 1.82
CA GLY A 408 -10.31 9.91 2.75
C GLY A 408 -9.93 10.97 3.79
N LEU A 409 -8.70 10.97 4.29
CA LEU A 409 -8.22 11.97 5.24
C LEU A 409 -8.06 13.33 4.57
N ILE A 410 -7.53 13.39 3.34
CA ILE A 410 -7.45 14.61 2.54
C ILE A 410 -8.85 15.21 2.34
N ALA A 411 -9.82 14.40 1.90
CA ALA A 411 -11.19 14.85 1.71
C ALA A 411 -11.86 15.32 3.01
N SER A 412 -11.57 14.70 4.15
CA SER A 412 -12.08 15.13 5.46
C SER A 412 -11.47 16.49 5.89
N THR A 413 -10.18 16.69 5.62
CA THR A 413 -9.48 17.95 5.88
C THR A 413 -10.04 19.10 5.03
N GLU A 414 -10.24 18.84 3.72
CA GLU A 414 -10.88 19.76 2.78
C GLU A 414 -12.27 20.16 3.28
N LYS A 415 -13.11 19.16 3.62
CA LYS A 415 -14.48 19.38 4.08
C LYS A 415 -14.56 20.15 5.40
N ALA A 416 -13.61 19.92 6.31
CA ALA A 416 -13.51 20.66 7.57
C ALA A 416 -13.05 22.11 7.40
N GLY A 417 -12.70 22.53 6.20
CA GLY A 417 -12.25 23.90 5.90
C GLY A 417 -10.89 24.24 6.53
N VAL A 418 -10.03 23.23 6.73
CA VAL A 418 -8.65 23.47 7.17
C VAL A 418 -7.87 24.11 6.03
N GLU A 419 -7.08 25.12 6.33
CA GLU A 419 -6.27 25.91 5.38
C GLU A 419 -4.77 25.72 5.66
N PRO A 420 -4.16 24.58 5.25
CA PRO A 420 -2.80 24.23 5.67
C PRO A 420 -1.76 25.30 5.33
N ALA A 421 -1.79 25.86 4.12
CA ALA A 421 -0.85 26.90 3.69
C ALA A 421 -0.95 28.20 4.48
N ARG A 422 -2.12 28.49 5.08
CA ARG A 422 -2.34 29.69 5.88
C ARG A 422 -1.95 29.48 7.34
N ASP A 423 -2.26 28.29 7.87
CA ASP A 423 -2.26 28.04 9.30
C ASP A 423 -0.94 27.43 9.80
N TYR A 424 -0.10 26.85 8.89
CA TYR A 424 1.14 26.16 9.23
C TYR A 424 2.29 26.55 8.28
N ASP A 425 3.53 26.53 8.79
CA ASP A 425 4.73 26.67 7.96
C ASP A 425 5.10 25.32 7.30
N LEU A 426 4.64 25.13 6.09
CA LEU A 426 4.89 23.97 5.28
C LEU A 426 5.98 24.21 4.21
N SER A 427 6.85 25.21 4.40
CA SER A 427 7.89 25.56 3.42
C SER A 427 8.89 24.43 3.11
N ALA A 428 9.04 23.48 4.03
CA ALA A 428 9.86 22.28 3.80
C ALA A 428 9.16 21.23 2.93
N LEU A 429 7.82 21.28 2.79
CA LEU A 429 7.03 20.26 2.12
C LEU A 429 7.20 20.33 0.60
N ARG A 430 7.82 19.32 -0.01
CA ARG A 430 8.07 19.23 -1.45
C ARG A 430 7.21 18.17 -2.15
N ALA A 431 6.66 17.20 -1.40
CA ALA A 431 5.85 16.15 -1.98
C ALA A 431 4.70 15.70 -1.07
N ILE A 432 3.55 15.38 -1.68
CA ILE A 432 2.40 14.75 -1.01
C ILE A 432 2.07 13.44 -1.72
N GLY A 433 1.97 12.36 -0.94
CA GLY A 433 1.53 11.06 -1.40
C GLY A 433 0.10 10.75 -0.97
N SER A 434 -0.67 10.07 -1.81
CA SER A 434 -2.01 9.59 -1.47
C SER A 434 -2.25 8.15 -1.90
N THR A 435 -2.94 7.37 -1.04
CA THR A 435 -3.36 5.99 -1.33
C THR A 435 -4.56 5.57 -0.48
N GLY A 436 -4.97 4.31 -0.59
CA GLY A 436 -6.06 3.70 0.19
C GLY A 436 -7.40 3.70 -0.54
N SER A 437 -7.67 4.73 -1.30
CA SER A 437 -8.77 4.86 -2.25
C SER A 437 -8.39 5.86 -3.35
N PRO A 438 -9.09 5.91 -4.49
CA PRO A 438 -8.83 6.91 -5.52
C PRO A 438 -8.96 8.34 -4.97
N LEU A 439 -7.95 9.17 -5.22
CA LEU A 439 -8.01 10.59 -4.88
C LEU A 439 -8.93 11.30 -5.88
N SER A 440 -9.87 12.10 -5.37
CA SER A 440 -10.83 12.80 -6.22
C SER A 440 -10.17 13.95 -7.00
N PRO A 441 -10.65 14.31 -8.19
CA PRO A 441 -10.21 15.51 -8.90
C PRO A 441 -10.31 16.79 -8.06
N GLU A 442 -11.34 16.92 -7.24
CA GLU A 442 -11.54 18.03 -6.30
C GLU A 442 -10.39 18.12 -5.30
N SER A 443 -10.02 16.99 -4.70
CA SER A 443 -8.91 16.92 -3.74
C SER A 443 -7.55 17.22 -4.38
N PHE A 444 -7.35 16.87 -5.68
CA PHE A 444 -6.17 17.34 -6.42
C PHE A 444 -6.12 18.87 -6.46
N ARG A 445 -7.23 19.53 -6.88
CA ARG A 445 -7.30 21.00 -6.93
C ARG A 445 -7.15 21.63 -5.56
N TRP A 446 -7.75 21.03 -4.52
CA TRP A 446 -7.65 21.51 -3.15
C TRP A 446 -6.20 21.53 -2.68
N ILE A 447 -5.43 20.47 -2.90
CA ILE A 447 -4.01 20.42 -2.52
C ILE A 447 -3.23 21.56 -3.16
N TYR A 448 -3.40 21.80 -4.46
CA TYR A 448 -2.69 22.89 -5.15
C TYR A 448 -3.18 24.29 -4.76
N GLY A 449 -4.43 24.43 -4.35
CA GLY A 449 -5.02 25.69 -3.92
C GLY A 449 -4.81 26.03 -2.45
N HIS A 450 -4.70 25.03 -1.56
CA HIS A 450 -4.77 25.23 -0.11
C HIS A 450 -3.56 24.67 0.66
N VAL A 451 -2.70 23.86 0.01
CA VAL A 451 -1.47 23.37 0.65
C VAL A 451 -0.23 24.00 0.01
N SER A 452 0.00 23.79 -1.29
CA SER A 452 1.11 24.44 -2.01
C SER A 452 0.92 24.28 -3.52
N PRO A 453 1.09 25.35 -4.32
CA PRO A 453 1.03 25.28 -5.78
C PRO A 453 2.24 24.52 -6.39
N ASP A 454 3.34 24.42 -5.66
CA ASP A 454 4.60 23.85 -6.16
C ASP A 454 4.86 22.41 -5.67
N VAL A 455 3.99 21.86 -4.83
CA VAL A 455 4.16 20.52 -4.27
C VAL A 455 3.99 19.43 -5.35
N TRP A 456 4.90 18.46 -5.36
CA TRP A 456 4.70 17.29 -6.20
C TRP A 456 3.67 16.36 -5.55
N LEU A 457 2.49 16.24 -6.17
CA LEU A 457 1.43 15.32 -5.72
C LEU A 457 1.53 14.00 -6.47
N PHE A 458 1.74 12.91 -5.74
CA PHE A 458 1.71 11.56 -6.31
C PHE A 458 0.63 10.70 -5.65
N SER A 459 -0.38 10.34 -6.43
CA SER A 459 -1.32 9.29 -6.03
C SER A 459 -0.74 7.93 -6.41
N THR A 460 -0.98 6.90 -5.58
CA THR A 460 -0.44 5.56 -5.80
C THR A 460 -1.47 4.49 -5.52
N SER A 461 -1.50 3.44 -6.35
CA SER A 461 -2.29 2.24 -6.14
C SER A 461 -1.41 1.00 -6.18
N GLY A 462 -1.64 0.12 -5.21
CA GLY A 462 -0.90 -1.11 -5.02
C GLY A 462 -1.65 -2.08 -4.14
N GLY A 463 -1.00 -3.16 -3.71
CA GLY A 463 -1.64 -4.19 -2.90
C GLY A 463 -0.81 -4.64 -1.72
N THR A 464 -1.49 -4.96 -0.61
CA THR A 464 -0.88 -5.66 0.53
C THR A 464 -0.23 -6.96 0.07
N ASP A 465 -0.83 -7.60 -0.91
CA ASP A 465 -0.46 -8.92 -1.40
C ASP A 465 0.94 -8.95 -2.04
N VAL A 466 1.36 -7.85 -2.68
CA VAL A 466 2.71 -7.70 -3.26
C VAL A 466 3.55 -6.64 -2.53
N CYS A 467 3.00 -5.97 -1.53
CA CYS A 467 3.65 -4.95 -0.69
C CYS A 467 4.38 -3.85 -1.49
N THR A 468 3.81 -3.47 -2.63
CA THR A 468 4.33 -2.42 -3.51
C THR A 468 3.20 -1.74 -4.29
N ALA A 469 3.54 -0.67 -5.01
CA ALA A 469 2.65 0.01 -5.94
C ALA A 469 2.77 -0.58 -7.35
N PHE A 470 1.64 -0.64 -8.06
CA PHE A 470 1.53 -1.01 -9.47
C PHE A 470 1.61 0.21 -10.38
N VAL A 471 0.88 1.25 -9.96
CA VAL A 471 0.83 2.55 -10.59
C VAL A 471 1.05 3.62 -9.52
N GLY A 472 1.73 4.71 -9.87
CA GLY A 472 2.11 5.69 -8.87
C GLY A 472 2.78 6.93 -9.42
N GLY A 473 3.64 7.55 -8.60
CA GLY A 473 4.36 8.76 -8.94
C GLY A 473 5.65 8.53 -9.72
N CYS A 474 6.02 9.54 -10.50
CA CYS A 474 7.34 9.66 -11.11
C CYS A 474 7.74 11.14 -11.10
N PRO A 475 8.86 11.51 -10.48
CA PRO A 475 9.27 12.90 -10.36
C PRO A 475 9.68 13.54 -11.70
N LEU A 476 9.77 12.76 -12.79
CA LEU A 476 10.05 13.23 -14.15
C LEU A 476 8.80 13.56 -14.96
N LEU A 477 7.60 13.21 -14.45
CA LEU A 477 6.36 13.33 -15.20
C LEU A 477 5.45 14.41 -14.62
N GLN A 478 4.63 14.98 -15.49
CA GLN A 478 3.60 15.94 -15.10
C GLN A 478 2.49 15.29 -14.29
N VAL A 479 1.86 16.06 -13.40
CA VAL A 479 0.66 15.65 -12.65
C VAL A 479 -0.57 16.18 -13.35
N TYR A 480 -1.51 15.29 -13.65
CA TYR A 480 -2.81 15.62 -14.19
C TYR A 480 -3.90 15.27 -13.18
N GLU A 481 -4.94 16.09 -13.19
CA GLU A 481 -6.08 15.92 -12.29
C GLU A 481 -6.75 14.55 -12.45
N GLY A 482 -6.87 13.81 -11.34
CA GLY A 482 -7.53 12.51 -11.30
C GLY A 482 -6.75 11.35 -11.92
N GLU A 483 -5.48 11.55 -12.36
CA GLU A 483 -4.62 10.50 -12.91
C GLU A 483 -3.46 10.16 -11.97
N LEU A 484 -3.11 8.88 -11.92
CA LEU A 484 -1.83 8.40 -11.40
C LEU A 484 -0.81 8.53 -12.54
N GLN A 485 0.38 9.07 -12.24
CA GLN A 485 1.31 9.54 -13.28
C GLN A 485 1.84 8.43 -14.19
N CYS A 486 2.08 7.22 -13.66
CA CYS A 486 2.72 6.15 -14.44
C CYS A 486 2.46 4.76 -13.88
N ARG A 487 2.68 3.76 -14.73
CA ARG A 487 2.94 2.37 -14.30
C ARG A 487 4.31 2.31 -13.65
N CYS A 488 4.45 1.64 -12.49
CA CYS A 488 5.73 1.55 -11.79
C CYS A 488 6.72 0.66 -12.55
N LEU A 489 8.02 0.98 -12.43
CA LEU A 489 9.09 0.17 -13.03
C LEU A 489 9.02 -1.29 -12.55
N GLY A 490 9.34 -2.24 -13.43
CA GLY A 490 9.33 -3.66 -13.13
C GLY A 490 7.94 -4.24 -12.88
N CYS A 491 6.88 -3.49 -13.15
CA CYS A 491 5.50 -3.94 -12.98
C CYS A 491 4.76 -3.86 -14.32
N ALA A 492 4.51 -5.01 -14.94
CA ALA A 492 3.84 -5.16 -16.23
C ALA A 492 2.32 -5.06 -16.06
N VAL A 493 1.84 -3.87 -15.73
CA VAL A 493 0.40 -3.59 -15.51
C VAL A 493 -0.29 -3.38 -16.84
N GLU A 494 -1.42 -4.08 -17.01
CA GLU A 494 -2.34 -3.91 -18.12
C GLU A 494 -3.80 -3.80 -17.64
N ALA A 495 -4.65 -3.28 -18.51
CA ALA A 495 -6.10 -3.34 -18.37
C ALA A 495 -6.61 -4.41 -19.34
N TRP A 496 -7.30 -5.46 -18.82
CA TRP A 496 -7.82 -6.55 -19.64
C TRP A 496 -9.34 -6.57 -19.65
N ASP A 497 -9.92 -6.92 -20.80
CA ASP A 497 -11.35 -7.19 -20.90
C ASP A 497 -11.71 -8.57 -20.32
N GLU A 498 -12.97 -8.94 -20.38
CA GLU A 498 -13.47 -10.23 -19.87
C GLU A 498 -12.98 -11.46 -20.65
N HIS A 499 -12.42 -11.24 -21.83
CA HIS A 499 -11.87 -12.29 -22.70
C HIS A 499 -10.35 -12.44 -22.53
N GLY A 500 -9.73 -11.66 -21.63
CA GLY A 500 -8.29 -11.65 -21.39
C GLY A 500 -7.49 -10.94 -22.47
N VAL A 501 -8.11 -9.96 -23.14
CA VAL A 501 -7.46 -9.13 -24.15
C VAL A 501 -7.12 -7.76 -23.57
N SER A 502 -5.88 -7.33 -23.76
CA SER A 502 -5.42 -6.02 -23.32
C SER A 502 -6.18 -4.88 -24.05
N VAL A 503 -6.69 -3.92 -23.29
CA VAL A 503 -7.40 -2.75 -23.79
C VAL A 503 -6.63 -1.46 -23.46
N SER A 504 -6.72 -0.47 -24.33
CA SER A 504 -6.04 0.82 -24.19
C SER A 504 -7.05 1.96 -24.18
N ASP A 505 -6.90 2.87 -23.23
CA ASP A 505 -7.83 3.99 -22.97
C ASP A 505 -9.28 3.55 -22.69
N GLU A 506 -9.44 2.30 -22.29
CA GLU A 506 -10.70 1.70 -21.87
C GLU A 506 -10.55 1.10 -20.48
N VAL A 507 -11.67 0.95 -19.75
CA VAL A 507 -11.69 0.34 -18.43
C VAL A 507 -11.61 -1.17 -18.55
N GLY A 508 -10.61 -1.77 -17.91
CA GLY A 508 -10.44 -3.23 -17.80
C GLY A 508 -10.07 -3.69 -16.39
N GLU A 509 -10.02 -4.99 -16.20
CA GLU A 509 -9.48 -5.62 -14.98
C GLU A 509 -7.99 -5.33 -14.88
N LEU A 510 -7.52 -4.85 -13.71
CA LEU A 510 -6.10 -4.67 -13.45
C LEU A 510 -5.42 -6.02 -13.37
N VAL A 511 -4.52 -6.28 -14.30
CA VAL A 511 -3.70 -7.48 -14.30
C VAL A 511 -2.21 -7.13 -14.31
N ILE A 512 -1.40 -8.07 -13.81
CA ILE A 512 0.06 -8.01 -13.91
C ILE A 512 0.50 -9.24 -14.70
N THR A 513 1.08 -9.00 -15.87
CA THR A 513 1.36 -10.05 -16.86
C THR A 513 2.74 -10.69 -16.68
N GLU A 514 3.60 -10.11 -15.85
CA GLU A 514 4.96 -10.59 -15.58
C GLU A 514 5.24 -10.69 -14.08
N PRO A 515 6.08 -11.64 -13.65
CA PRO A 515 6.38 -11.82 -12.24
C PRO A 515 7.18 -10.66 -11.65
N MET A 516 6.95 -10.39 -10.37
CA MET A 516 7.68 -9.39 -9.57
C MET A 516 8.36 -10.07 -8.37
N PRO A 517 9.55 -9.60 -7.94
CA PRO A 517 10.28 -10.21 -6.83
C PRO A 517 9.52 -10.21 -5.49
N SER A 518 8.62 -9.25 -5.27
CA SER A 518 7.82 -9.13 -4.05
C SER A 518 6.50 -9.90 -4.06
N MET A 519 6.19 -10.60 -5.14
CA MET A 519 5.02 -11.49 -5.15
C MET A 519 5.12 -12.50 -4.00
N PRO A 520 3.98 -12.94 -3.44
CA PRO A 520 4.00 -13.89 -2.32
C PRO A 520 4.79 -15.15 -2.64
N LEU A 521 5.66 -15.57 -1.73
CA LEU A 521 6.28 -16.88 -1.79
C LEU A 521 5.20 -17.98 -1.70
N TYR A 522 4.30 -17.81 -0.76
CA TYR A 522 3.13 -18.67 -0.52
C TYR A 522 2.18 -17.98 0.46
N LEU A 523 0.99 -18.52 0.63
CA LEU A 523 0.11 -18.21 1.76
C LEU A 523 0.38 -19.20 2.89
N TRP A 524 0.58 -18.70 4.12
CA TRP A 524 0.86 -19.55 5.26
C TRP A 524 -0.30 -20.54 5.48
N GLY A 525 0.03 -21.82 5.70
CA GLY A 525 -0.96 -22.88 5.81
C GLY A 525 -1.61 -23.33 4.49
N ASP A 526 -1.01 -22.98 3.33
CA ASP A 526 -1.45 -23.40 1.99
C ASP A 526 -0.36 -24.25 1.27
N PRO A 527 -0.06 -25.44 1.76
CA PRO A 527 1.03 -26.26 1.21
C PRO A 527 0.80 -26.71 -0.24
N SER A 528 -0.44 -26.71 -0.70
CA SER A 528 -0.78 -27.02 -2.09
C SER A 528 -0.69 -25.81 -3.03
N GLY A 529 -0.61 -24.59 -2.50
CA GLY A 529 -0.71 -23.35 -3.25
C GLY A 529 -2.11 -23.12 -3.88
N GLN A 530 -3.11 -23.88 -3.44
CA GLN A 530 -4.46 -23.78 -4.01
C GLN A 530 -5.11 -22.43 -3.72
N ARG A 531 -5.06 -21.96 -2.46
CA ARG A 531 -5.62 -20.66 -2.06
C ARG A 531 -4.93 -19.50 -2.78
N LEU A 532 -3.61 -19.62 -3.01
CA LEU A 532 -2.86 -18.62 -3.79
C LEU A 532 -3.37 -18.58 -5.23
N ARG A 533 -3.52 -19.75 -5.89
CA ARG A 533 -4.02 -19.83 -7.26
C ARG A 533 -5.46 -19.31 -7.37
N GLU A 534 -6.35 -19.73 -6.50
CA GLU A 534 -7.76 -19.27 -6.47
C GLU A 534 -7.87 -17.76 -6.24
N SER A 535 -6.97 -17.18 -5.44
CA SER A 535 -6.99 -15.75 -5.14
C SER A 535 -6.61 -14.85 -6.31
N TYR A 536 -5.64 -15.28 -7.14
CA TYR A 536 -5.01 -14.36 -8.10
C TYR A 536 -4.92 -14.90 -9.54
N PHE A 537 -5.07 -16.21 -9.76
CA PHE A 537 -4.79 -16.86 -11.06
C PHE A 537 -5.93 -17.71 -11.60
N GLU A 538 -7.09 -17.73 -10.92
CA GLU A 538 -8.24 -18.55 -11.34
C GLU A 538 -8.87 -18.00 -12.61
N MET A 539 -9.05 -16.67 -12.69
CA MET A 539 -9.70 -16.03 -13.83
C MET A 539 -8.80 -16.02 -15.07
N PHE A 540 -7.51 -15.73 -14.89
CA PHE A 540 -6.51 -15.68 -15.95
C PHE A 540 -5.31 -16.55 -15.56
N PRO A 541 -5.25 -17.82 -15.97
CA PRO A 541 -4.15 -18.69 -15.60
C PRO A 541 -2.78 -18.13 -16.02
N GLY A 542 -1.85 -18.05 -15.07
CA GLY A 542 -0.51 -17.49 -15.31
C GLY A 542 -0.42 -15.97 -15.31
N VAL A 543 -1.51 -15.27 -15.08
CA VAL A 543 -1.55 -13.80 -15.00
C VAL A 543 -2.18 -13.37 -13.68
N TRP A 544 -1.52 -12.48 -12.95
CA TRP A 544 -2.00 -11.97 -11.67
C TRP A 544 -3.18 -11.04 -11.87
N ARG A 545 -4.35 -11.43 -11.38
CA ARG A 545 -5.53 -10.57 -11.28
C ARG A 545 -5.54 -9.88 -9.91
N HIS A 546 -5.54 -8.53 -9.92
CA HIS A 546 -5.53 -7.80 -8.65
C HIS A 546 -6.93 -7.58 -8.05
N GLY A 547 -7.93 -7.47 -8.89
CA GLY A 547 -9.30 -7.23 -8.47
C GLY A 547 -9.64 -5.74 -8.36
N ASP A 548 -9.03 -4.91 -9.20
CA ASP A 548 -9.34 -3.49 -9.38
C ASP A 548 -9.69 -3.19 -10.83
N TRP A 549 -10.55 -2.18 -11.07
CA TRP A 549 -10.76 -1.61 -12.39
C TRP A 549 -9.75 -0.52 -12.66
N ILE A 550 -9.08 -0.60 -13.80
CA ILE A 550 -8.08 0.35 -14.25
C ILE A 550 -8.34 0.77 -15.69
N ARG A 551 -8.01 2.02 -16.03
CA ARG A 551 -7.82 2.50 -17.40
C ARG A 551 -6.41 3.04 -17.53
N ILE A 552 -5.65 2.52 -18.48
CA ILE A 552 -4.33 3.06 -18.85
C ILE A 552 -4.56 4.18 -19.86
N THR A 553 -4.12 5.39 -19.52
CA THR A 553 -4.32 6.57 -20.37
C THR A 553 -3.32 6.62 -21.53
N PRO A 554 -3.60 7.35 -22.61
CA PRO A 554 -2.66 7.52 -23.73
C PRO A 554 -1.31 8.14 -23.34
N ARG A 555 -1.23 8.78 -22.17
CA ARG A 555 0.01 9.33 -21.59
C ARG A 555 0.84 8.29 -20.84
N GLY A 556 0.38 7.05 -20.70
CA GLY A 556 1.01 6.01 -19.91
C GLY A 556 0.67 6.07 -18.41
N GLY A 557 -0.12 7.05 -17.98
CA GLY A 557 -0.70 7.13 -16.65
C GLY A 557 -1.88 6.18 -16.46
N ALA A 558 -2.54 6.25 -15.32
CA ALA A 558 -3.67 5.36 -15.01
C ALA A 558 -4.78 6.07 -14.23
N VAL A 559 -5.99 5.56 -14.36
CA VAL A 559 -7.14 5.91 -13.52
C VAL A 559 -7.66 4.63 -12.87
N ILE A 560 -7.76 4.62 -11.54
CA ILE A 560 -8.33 3.52 -10.77
C ILE A 560 -9.79 3.85 -10.45
N TYR A 561 -10.69 2.92 -10.76
CA TYR A 561 -12.15 3.08 -10.59
C TYR A 561 -12.69 2.38 -9.34
N GLY A 562 -11.83 1.66 -8.61
CA GLY A 562 -12.19 0.90 -7.41
C GLY A 562 -12.11 -0.60 -7.63
N ARG A 563 -12.64 -1.37 -6.66
CA ARG A 563 -12.57 -2.84 -6.66
C ARG A 563 -13.45 -3.45 -7.75
N SER A 564 -12.92 -4.45 -8.46
CA SER A 564 -13.68 -5.19 -9.47
C SER A 564 -14.61 -6.25 -8.84
N ASP A 565 -14.29 -6.71 -7.63
CA ASP A 565 -15.09 -7.64 -6.83
C ASP A 565 -16.30 -6.96 -6.13
N SER A 566 -16.28 -5.63 -5.98
CA SER A 566 -17.41 -4.80 -5.52
C SER A 566 -18.16 -4.09 -6.64
N THR A 567 -17.83 -4.38 -7.89
CA THR A 567 -18.42 -3.73 -9.06
C THR A 567 -19.89 -4.06 -9.21
N ILE A 568 -20.69 -3.03 -9.51
CA ILE A 568 -22.09 -3.14 -9.84
C ILE A 568 -22.23 -3.35 -11.36
N ASN A 569 -22.84 -4.47 -11.77
CA ASN A 569 -23.13 -4.73 -13.18
C ASN A 569 -24.63 -4.54 -13.46
N ARG A 570 -24.99 -3.45 -14.12
CA ARG A 570 -26.38 -3.14 -14.42
C ARG A 570 -26.60 -3.11 -15.94
N GLN A 571 -27.34 -4.10 -16.46
CA GLN A 571 -27.69 -4.21 -17.87
C GLN A 571 -26.45 -4.16 -18.82
N GLY A 572 -25.38 -4.88 -18.42
CA GLY A 572 -24.14 -4.96 -19.20
C GLY A 572 -23.20 -3.76 -19.03
N VAL A 573 -23.59 -2.74 -18.26
CA VAL A 573 -22.67 -1.65 -17.88
C VAL A 573 -22.06 -1.92 -16.52
N ARG A 574 -20.75 -2.02 -16.50
CA ARG A 574 -19.94 -2.14 -15.26
C ARG A 574 -19.72 -0.74 -14.70
N MET A 575 -20.00 -0.57 -13.40
CA MET A 575 -19.95 0.71 -12.71
C MET A 575 -19.04 0.59 -11.49
N GLY A 576 -18.04 1.46 -11.37
CA GLY A 576 -17.23 1.60 -10.17
C GLY A 576 -18.04 2.29 -9.07
N THR A 577 -17.96 1.74 -7.85
CA THR A 577 -18.62 2.35 -6.68
C THR A 577 -18.11 3.75 -6.37
N SER A 578 -16.82 4.01 -6.63
CA SER A 578 -16.16 5.31 -6.42
C SER A 578 -16.77 6.45 -7.25
N GLU A 579 -17.32 6.17 -8.44
CA GLU A 579 -17.98 7.19 -9.25
C GLU A 579 -19.28 7.67 -8.60
N ILE A 580 -20.04 6.72 -8.01
CA ILE A 580 -21.27 7.01 -7.30
C ILE A 580 -20.96 7.78 -6.00
N TYR A 581 -19.92 7.40 -5.26
CA TYR A 581 -19.52 8.10 -4.03
C TYR A 581 -19.11 9.55 -4.33
N ARG A 582 -18.33 9.76 -5.36
CA ARG A 582 -17.92 11.10 -5.79
C ARG A 582 -19.13 11.96 -6.14
N ALA A 583 -20.07 11.43 -6.93
CA ALA A 583 -21.26 12.18 -7.33
C ALA A 583 -22.17 12.47 -6.14
N ALA A 584 -22.40 11.50 -5.25
CA ALA A 584 -23.19 11.69 -4.04
C ALA A 584 -22.55 12.70 -3.07
N GLY A 585 -21.24 12.64 -2.88
CA GLY A 585 -20.48 13.54 -2.00
C GLY A 585 -20.46 15.01 -2.45
N ARG A 586 -20.84 15.30 -3.71
CA ARG A 586 -21.03 16.69 -4.20
C ARG A 586 -22.37 17.31 -3.77
N VAL A 587 -23.25 16.54 -3.16
CA VAL A 587 -24.46 17.07 -2.52
C VAL A 587 -24.08 17.48 -1.10
N GLY A 588 -24.21 18.77 -0.78
CA GLY A 588 -23.64 19.36 0.45
C GLY A 588 -24.08 18.67 1.74
N GLU A 589 -25.27 18.12 1.77
CA GLU A 589 -25.85 17.42 2.92
C GLU A 589 -25.31 15.99 3.10
N VAL A 590 -24.57 15.42 2.12
CA VAL A 590 -24.03 14.07 2.18
C VAL A 590 -22.61 14.07 2.74
N LEU A 591 -22.42 13.47 3.91
CA LEU A 591 -21.12 13.31 4.57
C LEU A 591 -20.33 12.12 4.05
N ASP A 592 -21.02 10.99 3.88
CA ASP A 592 -20.40 9.72 3.48
C ASP A 592 -21.41 8.86 2.75
N SER A 593 -20.95 7.86 2.00
CA SER A 593 -21.84 6.95 1.29
C SER A 593 -21.24 5.57 1.05
N LEU A 594 -22.13 4.58 0.91
CA LEU A 594 -21.82 3.20 0.55
C LEU A 594 -22.89 2.71 -0.42
N VAL A 595 -22.48 2.10 -1.54
CA VAL A 595 -23.38 1.50 -2.49
C VAL A 595 -23.15 0.00 -2.62
N VAL A 596 -24.20 -0.76 -2.67
CA VAL A 596 -24.18 -2.20 -2.95
C VAL A 596 -25.30 -2.58 -3.91
N ASP A 597 -25.08 -3.67 -4.62
CA ASP A 597 -26.08 -4.34 -5.44
C ASP A 597 -26.47 -5.67 -4.81
N ILE A 598 -27.76 -5.96 -4.74
CA ILE A 598 -28.29 -7.22 -4.27
C ILE A 598 -29.34 -7.75 -5.24
N PRO A 599 -29.58 -9.07 -5.32
CA PRO A 599 -30.69 -9.61 -6.07
C PRO A 599 -32.05 -9.10 -5.50
N GLY A 600 -32.88 -8.56 -6.36
CA GLY A 600 -34.27 -8.24 -6.02
C GLY A 600 -35.19 -9.47 -6.06
N PRO A 601 -36.47 -9.31 -5.66
CA PRO A 601 -37.44 -10.42 -5.53
C PRO A 601 -37.70 -11.17 -6.85
N GLU A 602 -37.60 -10.51 -7.99
CA GLU A 602 -37.83 -11.07 -9.33
C GLU A 602 -36.52 -11.45 -10.06
N GLY A 603 -35.37 -11.43 -9.33
CA GLY A 603 -34.06 -11.74 -9.88
C GLY A 603 -33.39 -10.58 -10.59
N GLU A 604 -34.00 -9.39 -10.60
CA GLU A 604 -33.40 -8.14 -11.05
C GLU A 604 -32.32 -7.68 -10.09
N LEU A 605 -31.33 -6.90 -10.59
CA LEU A 605 -30.32 -6.30 -9.76
C LEU A 605 -30.83 -5.00 -9.13
N ARG A 606 -30.86 -4.96 -7.81
CA ARG A 606 -31.30 -3.82 -7.02
C ARG A 606 -30.08 -3.12 -6.40
N MET A 607 -29.82 -1.91 -6.84
CA MET A 607 -28.73 -1.08 -6.32
C MET A 607 -29.25 -0.17 -5.22
N ILE A 608 -28.63 -0.24 -4.03
CA ILE A 608 -28.97 0.55 -2.84
C ILE A 608 -27.80 1.44 -2.49
N LEU A 609 -28.04 2.74 -2.39
CA LEU A 609 -27.08 3.73 -1.89
C LEU A 609 -27.45 4.07 -0.44
N PHE A 610 -26.54 3.83 0.47
CA PHE A 610 -26.61 4.27 1.85
C PHE A 610 -25.86 5.61 1.98
N VAL A 611 -26.46 6.59 2.65
CA VAL A 611 -25.87 7.92 2.85
C VAL A 611 -25.85 8.30 4.32
N VAL A 612 -24.74 8.86 4.76
CA VAL A 612 -24.62 9.56 6.03
C VAL A 612 -24.82 11.04 5.74
N LEU A 613 -25.66 11.70 6.52
CA LEU A 613 -26.01 13.10 6.31
C LEU A 613 -25.38 14.01 7.37
N GLU A 614 -25.22 15.29 7.03
CA GLU A 614 -24.84 16.33 7.96
C GLU A 614 -25.78 16.39 9.17
N PRO A 615 -25.30 16.75 10.37
CA PRO A 615 -26.14 16.86 11.56
C PRO A 615 -27.30 17.83 11.33
N GLY A 616 -28.52 17.33 11.50
CA GLY A 616 -29.75 18.09 11.31
C GLY A 616 -30.36 18.01 9.91
N ALA A 617 -29.68 17.37 8.94
CA ALA A 617 -30.28 17.05 7.65
C ALA A 617 -31.09 15.75 7.73
N GLU A 618 -32.20 15.70 7.01
CA GLU A 618 -33.06 14.52 6.88
C GLU A 618 -33.16 14.09 5.41
N LEU A 619 -33.17 12.79 5.18
CA LEU A 619 -33.30 12.24 3.83
C LEU A 619 -34.77 12.30 3.39
N ASP A 620 -35.20 13.45 2.94
CA ASP A 620 -36.51 13.66 2.34
C ASP A 620 -36.52 13.37 0.82
N ASP A 621 -37.63 13.57 0.17
CA ASP A 621 -37.80 13.32 -1.27
C ASP A 621 -37.02 14.35 -2.13
N GLU A 622 -36.84 15.57 -1.63
CA GLU A 622 -36.12 16.61 -2.32
C GLU A 622 -34.62 16.28 -2.35
N LEU A 623 -34.04 15.89 -1.22
CA LEU A 623 -32.64 15.48 -1.10
C LEU A 623 -32.39 14.16 -1.88
N ARG A 624 -33.29 13.18 -1.80
CA ARG A 624 -33.20 11.97 -2.68
C ARG A 624 -33.21 12.35 -4.16
N GLY A 625 -34.04 13.33 -4.53
CA GLY A 625 -34.12 13.86 -5.89
C GLY A 625 -32.83 14.56 -6.31
N ALA A 626 -32.21 15.35 -5.41
CA ALA A 626 -30.95 16.03 -5.64
C ALA A 626 -29.79 15.04 -5.84
N ILE A 627 -29.66 14.03 -4.98
CA ILE A 627 -28.66 12.98 -5.10
C ILE A 627 -28.82 12.21 -6.43
N ARG A 628 -30.05 11.80 -6.78
CA ARG A 628 -30.32 11.10 -8.05
C ARG A 628 -29.99 11.96 -9.28
N ARG A 629 -30.33 13.25 -9.24
CA ARG A 629 -29.98 14.19 -10.33
C ARG A 629 -28.45 14.28 -10.48
N ARG A 630 -27.75 14.50 -9.37
CA ARG A 630 -26.30 14.63 -9.37
C ARG A 630 -25.59 13.39 -9.92
N ILE A 631 -25.99 12.20 -9.46
CA ILE A 631 -25.44 10.94 -9.98
C ILE A 631 -25.76 10.77 -11.48
N ARG A 632 -26.95 11.18 -11.92
CA ARG A 632 -27.30 11.10 -13.35
C ARG A 632 -26.47 12.05 -14.21
N GLU A 633 -26.22 13.25 -13.72
CA GLU A 633 -25.47 14.31 -14.43
C GLU A 633 -23.97 13.99 -14.48
N ASP A 634 -23.39 13.58 -13.34
CA ASP A 634 -21.95 13.35 -13.23
C ASP A 634 -21.51 11.99 -13.79
N CYS A 635 -22.39 11.00 -13.79
CA CYS A 635 -22.11 9.64 -14.25
C CYS A 635 -22.99 9.24 -15.44
N SER A 636 -24.15 8.64 -15.18
CA SER A 636 -25.16 8.34 -16.21
C SER A 636 -26.48 7.92 -15.57
N PRO A 637 -27.61 7.83 -16.34
CA PRO A 637 -28.88 7.29 -15.83
C PRO A 637 -28.79 5.87 -15.22
N ARG A 638 -27.80 5.08 -15.65
CA ARG A 638 -27.61 3.70 -15.13
C ARG A 638 -26.95 3.65 -13.76
N HIS A 639 -26.20 4.69 -13.36
CA HIS A 639 -25.62 4.83 -12.04
C HIS A 639 -26.62 5.25 -10.95
N VAL A 640 -27.80 5.71 -11.35
CA VAL A 640 -28.83 6.14 -10.38
C VAL A 640 -29.32 4.95 -9.57
N PRO A 641 -29.17 4.97 -8.22
CA PRO A 641 -29.58 3.86 -7.37
C PRO A 641 -31.10 3.65 -7.40
N ASN A 642 -31.50 2.39 -7.24
CA ASN A 642 -32.92 2.05 -7.08
C ASN A 642 -33.48 2.66 -5.80
N GLU A 643 -32.67 2.63 -4.74
CA GLU A 643 -33.02 3.14 -3.43
C GLU A 643 -31.88 3.95 -2.83
N ILE A 644 -32.27 4.95 -2.02
CA ILE A 644 -31.34 5.73 -1.20
C ILE A 644 -31.86 5.64 0.24
N MET A 645 -30.99 5.19 1.14
CA MET A 645 -31.31 4.98 2.56
C MET A 645 -30.34 5.78 3.42
N GLN A 646 -30.84 6.40 4.48
CA GLN A 646 -30.00 7.07 5.46
C GLN A 646 -29.46 6.08 6.49
N VAL A 647 -28.18 6.19 6.81
CA VAL A 647 -27.51 5.44 7.88
C VAL A 647 -26.75 6.39 8.80
N ALA A 648 -26.56 5.96 10.04
CA ALA A 648 -25.77 6.75 11.00
C ALA A 648 -24.29 6.81 10.62
N GLU A 649 -23.74 5.67 10.13
CA GLU A 649 -22.34 5.51 9.75
C GLU A 649 -22.20 4.48 8.63
N VAL A 650 -21.18 4.68 7.77
CA VAL A 650 -20.74 3.68 6.79
C VAL A 650 -19.69 2.78 7.42
N PRO A 651 -19.81 1.44 7.34
CA PRO A 651 -18.81 0.51 7.86
C PRO A 651 -17.44 0.71 7.17
N ARG A 652 -16.40 0.88 8.00
CA ARG A 652 -15.03 1.09 7.52
C ARG A 652 -14.03 0.22 8.27
N THR A 653 -12.98 -0.20 7.58
CA THR A 653 -11.80 -0.78 8.23
C THR A 653 -11.07 0.28 9.05
N LEU A 654 -10.20 -0.13 9.98
CA LEU A 654 -9.31 0.78 10.72
C LEU A 654 -8.41 1.62 9.79
N SER A 655 -8.14 1.15 8.57
CA SER A 655 -7.43 1.92 7.53
C SER A 655 -8.34 2.84 6.71
N GLY A 656 -9.63 2.97 7.05
CA GLY A 656 -10.60 3.86 6.41
C GLY A 656 -11.26 3.32 5.13
N LYS A 657 -11.00 2.07 4.72
CA LYS A 657 -11.64 1.47 3.53
C LYS A 657 -13.10 1.16 3.79
N VAL A 658 -13.97 1.51 2.85
CA VAL A 658 -15.40 1.17 2.85
C VAL A 658 -15.58 -0.34 2.68
N LEU A 659 -16.56 -0.92 3.40
CA LEU A 659 -16.80 -2.37 3.47
C LEU A 659 -17.98 -2.78 2.58
N GLU A 660 -17.90 -2.57 1.27
CA GLU A 660 -18.95 -2.88 0.29
C GLU A 660 -19.28 -4.37 0.25
N VAL A 661 -18.26 -5.22 0.05
CA VAL A 661 -18.44 -6.68 -0.04
C VAL A 661 -18.99 -7.29 1.26
N PRO A 662 -18.47 -6.96 2.46
CA PRO A 662 -19.10 -7.40 3.70
C PRO A 662 -20.55 -6.99 3.87
N VAL A 663 -20.88 -5.73 3.59
CA VAL A 663 -22.29 -5.25 3.66
C VAL A 663 -23.17 -6.00 2.66
N LYS A 664 -22.74 -6.17 1.43
CA LYS A 664 -23.44 -6.97 0.43
C LYS A 664 -23.72 -8.39 0.92
N ARG A 665 -22.71 -9.07 1.50
CA ARG A 665 -22.85 -10.43 2.05
C ARG A 665 -23.85 -10.49 3.22
N ILE A 666 -23.82 -9.51 4.13
CA ILE A 666 -24.78 -9.41 5.24
C ILE A 666 -26.19 -9.24 4.70
N LEU A 667 -26.40 -8.34 3.75
CA LEU A 667 -27.72 -8.13 3.12
C LEU A 667 -28.20 -9.37 2.38
N MET A 668 -27.30 -10.21 1.87
CA MET A 668 -27.61 -11.51 1.27
C MET A 668 -27.79 -12.63 2.31
N GLY A 669 -27.61 -12.36 3.61
CA GLY A 669 -27.94 -13.28 4.70
C GLY A 669 -26.73 -13.92 5.40
N ALA A 670 -25.53 -13.51 5.11
CA ALA A 670 -24.35 -13.95 5.87
C ALA A 670 -24.35 -13.34 7.28
N ALA A 671 -23.86 -14.09 8.27
CA ALA A 671 -23.63 -13.55 9.60
C ALA A 671 -22.47 -12.51 9.57
N PRO A 672 -22.52 -11.46 10.39
CA PRO A 672 -21.48 -10.42 10.43
C PRO A 672 -20.07 -10.99 10.58
N GLU A 673 -19.89 -11.98 11.45
CA GLU A 673 -18.60 -12.63 11.74
C GLU A 673 -18.08 -13.45 10.55
N GLN A 674 -18.97 -13.84 9.64
CA GLN A 674 -18.60 -14.51 8.37
C GLN A 674 -18.34 -13.52 7.24
N ALA A 675 -18.93 -12.33 7.34
CA ALA A 675 -18.79 -11.30 6.32
C ALA A 675 -17.55 -10.44 6.52
N ALA A 676 -17.21 -10.09 7.78
CA ALA A 676 -16.04 -9.28 8.14
C ALA A 676 -15.47 -9.70 9.50
N SER A 677 -14.19 -9.43 9.71
CA SER A 677 -13.59 -9.46 11.06
C SER A 677 -14.02 -8.20 11.80
N VAL A 678 -15.07 -8.31 12.61
CA VAL A 678 -15.72 -7.18 13.29
C VAL A 678 -14.74 -6.33 14.09
N ASP A 679 -13.78 -6.98 14.73
CA ASP A 679 -12.73 -6.32 15.54
C ASP A 679 -11.67 -5.55 14.71
N SER A 680 -11.70 -5.67 13.38
CA SER A 680 -10.82 -4.91 12.47
C SER A 680 -11.49 -3.64 11.93
N LEU A 681 -12.70 -3.33 12.41
CA LEU A 681 -13.49 -2.21 11.96
C LEU A 681 -13.27 -0.97 12.84
N ALA A 682 -13.23 0.19 12.22
CA ALA A 682 -13.20 1.46 12.93
C ALA A 682 -14.52 1.70 13.70
N ASN A 683 -15.63 1.20 13.16
CA ASN A 683 -16.99 1.41 13.67
C ASN A 683 -17.83 0.13 13.61
N PRO A 684 -17.52 -0.91 14.40
CA PRO A 684 -18.16 -2.23 14.29
C PRO A 684 -19.69 -2.21 14.44
N ARG A 685 -20.24 -1.31 15.27
CA ARG A 685 -21.70 -1.18 15.46
C ARG A 685 -22.42 -0.69 14.21
N SER A 686 -21.74 -0.12 13.25
CA SER A 686 -22.34 0.27 11.97
C SER A 686 -22.90 -0.91 11.18
N LEU A 687 -22.44 -2.15 11.45
CA LEU A 687 -22.98 -3.37 10.84
C LEU A 687 -24.35 -3.76 11.35
N ASP A 688 -24.74 -3.37 12.58
CA ASP A 688 -26.01 -3.75 13.19
C ASP A 688 -27.21 -3.32 12.32
N TYR A 689 -27.14 -2.11 11.76
CA TYR A 689 -28.15 -1.61 10.84
C TYR A 689 -28.37 -2.53 9.62
N PHE A 690 -27.28 -3.02 9.04
CA PHE A 690 -27.34 -3.88 7.84
C PHE A 690 -27.85 -5.28 8.18
N VAL A 691 -27.61 -5.77 9.39
CA VAL A 691 -28.19 -7.04 9.89
C VAL A 691 -29.72 -6.92 10.03
N ASP A 692 -30.20 -5.84 10.64
CA ASP A 692 -31.58 -5.57 10.81
C ASP A 692 -32.31 -5.36 9.46
N LEU A 693 -31.66 -4.63 8.54
CA LEU A 693 -32.16 -4.44 7.19
C LEU A 693 -32.25 -5.78 6.44
N ALA A 694 -31.24 -6.65 6.55
CA ALA A 694 -31.22 -7.95 5.94
C ALA A 694 -32.39 -8.84 6.45
N ALA A 695 -32.73 -8.76 7.74
CA ALA A 695 -33.86 -9.44 8.34
C ALA A 695 -35.19 -8.93 7.77
N SER A 696 -35.34 -7.60 7.62
CA SER A 696 -36.55 -6.98 7.07
C SER A 696 -36.70 -7.27 5.56
N LEU A 697 -35.63 -7.28 4.78
CA LEU A 697 -35.70 -7.64 3.36
C LEU A 697 -36.16 -9.10 3.15
N ARG A 698 -35.75 -10.02 4.02
CA ARG A 698 -36.15 -11.44 3.96
C ARG A 698 -37.63 -11.69 4.40
N SER A 699 -38.10 -10.89 5.35
CA SER A 699 -39.49 -11.03 5.85
C SER A 699 -40.54 -10.45 4.90
N GLY A 700 -40.17 -9.83 3.78
CA GLY A 700 -41.10 -9.16 2.87
C GLY A 700 -41.76 -7.90 3.45
N SER A 701 -41.33 -7.46 4.62
CA SER A 701 -41.82 -6.27 5.31
C SER A 701 -40.92 -5.08 4.99
N ALA A 702 -41.06 -4.55 3.77
CA ALA A 702 -40.48 -3.23 3.44
C ALA A 702 -41.37 -2.16 4.11
N ALA A 703 -41.22 -1.98 5.41
CA ALA A 703 -41.82 -0.88 6.15
C ALA A 703 -40.69 0.02 6.65
N SER A 704 -40.69 1.28 6.18
CA SER A 704 -40.08 2.48 6.75
C SER A 704 -39.32 2.26 8.07
N ALA A 705 -38.07 1.91 7.99
CA ALA A 705 -37.15 2.04 9.12
C ALA A 705 -36.84 3.55 9.29
N GLY A 706 -37.46 4.14 10.30
CA GLY A 706 -37.10 5.47 10.76
C GLY A 706 -35.68 5.45 11.34
N PRO A 707 -35.05 6.63 11.47
CA PRO A 707 -33.65 6.72 11.92
C PRO A 707 -33.48 6.08 13.29
N ALA A 708 -32.52 5.16 13.42
CA ALA A 708 -32.11 4.62 14.71
C ALA A 708 -31.55 5.78 15.56
N ARG A 709 -32.07 5.93 16.77
CA ARG A 709 -31.65 6.93 17.77
C ARG A 709 -30.30 6.61 18.36
#